data_47cf1cd6c8dce1cf9160fb8dcd1b80db
#
_entry.id   47cf1cd6c8dce1cf9160fb8dcd1b80db
#
_cell.length_a   1.000
_cell.length_b   1.000
_cell.length_c   1.000
_cell.angle_alpha   90.00
_cell.angle_beta   90.00
_cell.angle_gamma   90.00
#
_symmetry.space_group_name_H-M   'P 1'
#
loop_
_entity.id
_entity.type
_entity.pdbx_description
1 polymer ?
#
loop_
_entity_poly.entity_id
_entity_poly.type
_entity_poly.pdbx_seq_one_letter_code
_entity_poly.pdbx_strand_id
1 'polypeptide(L)'
;MPYPEAVVYDGKELSDFQKWAIKAIKEGDHVLITAHTGSGKTLPAEFAIQYFTAPERISNRKKVIYASPIKALSNQKLYDFRRKFPNISFGILTGDCKDNPDADVLIMTTEILRNSLLRSDKSSEKPSITFEMNFETELAAVIFDEVHYINDADRGSVWEQAILLLPPQVQLIMLSATIDRAEDFAGWIETEKQKQWVGVRPPNPQSEEDGEQVGITPPNPQSEEDGEQVGITPPNPPMEECKEICYQGGCGGYTPKVYLASTNVRIVPLTHYMWLSMHEGSIKKAALTNSPFEKKLTDLRNKPIPIVTSNGIYSENNYFCMKAGIDYLHKNNGGYIKRQFVLNELLSYLKSKEMLPAICFVFSRKQVEQAAREINFCLFDEENAHGYVERECRHILQSKFQNYQEYLDLPEYQSIVQLLEKGIAIHHAGILPVLREMVELLFEKGFIRLLLATETFAVGLNMPTKTVIFLGLSKFNGGSMRQLYPHEYTQMAGRAGRRGKDVVGHVIHCVNLFEMPTTTEYKHMLTGPPQTLVSKFKFSFNMALTMMEAKQDMYQFMTQSLLSVDLRREVKGYDLEAEKMQQVYEKKTELLHLGRTPPEVLKLYKTIFDKLPHMVNSERKRARIDLNNMEFNYKFILQDLTKYDALEDVKGQLSKIQDNKYNTETYVQNNLNALTDILVENGFVCCSSPTEPILITEKGHVAAKLQEVHPLAMADLYYKTNQLIDLSAAELAGLFSCFYPLNVQDQIKVHNPPSNAFFKTLLDDLQMYEKKEQASYLNTGAQYELSYDLHPFVLRWCNSITEEECKLIIQEIKDNTGTFLGEFIKALLKVNAIAAEFEQVCEVTQNVVLLEKIKEIPKLTLKYVATNQSLYL
;
A
#
# COMPACT_ATOMS: atom_id res chain seq x y z
N MET A 1 28.31 1.87 -5.66
CA MET A 1 29.67 1.78 -6.23
C MET A 1 29.58 2.04 -7.73
N PRO A 2 30.52 2.73 -8.37
CA PRO A 2 30.57 2.86 -9.81
C PRO A 2 30.81 1.50 -10.46
N TYR A 3 30.20 1.29 -11.63
CA TYR A 3 30.41 0.06 -12.41
C TYR A 3 31.62 0.26 -13.32
N PRO A 4 32.56 -0.72 -13.41
CA PRO A 4 33.84 -0.50 -14.08
C PRO A 4 33.75 -0.31 -15.60
N GLU A 5 32.69 -0.76 -16.25
CA GLU A 5 32.56 -0.77 -17.71
C GLU A 5 31.34 0.03 -18.20
N ALA A 6 31.46 0.64 -19.40
CA ALA A 6 30.31 1.23 -20.08
C ALA A 6 29.43 0.11 -20.66
N VAL A 7 28.16 0.05 -20.26
CA VAL A 7 27.19 -0.90 -20.81
C VAL A 7 26.09 -0.12 -21.50
N VAL A 8 25.84 -0.49 -22.78
CA VAL A 8 24.76 0.08 -23.58
C VAL A 8 23.64 -0.95 -23.73
N TYR A 9 22.42 -0.55 -23.48
CA TYR A 9 21.21 -1.37 -23.70
C TYR A 9 20.15 -0.51 -24.38
N ASP A 10 19.55 -1.02 -25.43
CA ASP A 10 18.53 -0.31 -26.22
C ASP A 10 19.02 1.08 -26.71
N GLY A 11 20.29 1.17 -27.14
CA GLY A 11 20.93 2.40 -27.64
C GLY A 11 21.21 3.46 -26.55
N LYS A 12 21.03 3.13 -25.26
CA LYS A 12 21.24 4.06 -24.13
C LYS A 12 22.35 3.56 -23.21
N GLU A 13 23.22 4.46 -22.79
CA GLU A 13 24.17 4.15 -21.75
C GLU A 13 23.44 4.00 -20.41
N LEU A 14 23.73 2.90 -19.71
CA LEU A 14 23.12 2.58 -18.44
C LEU A 14 23.79 3.33 -17.28
N SER A 15 23.00 3.70 -16.29
CA SER A 15 23.49 4.15 -14.99
C SER A 15 24.05 2.99 -14.17
N ASP A 16 24.95 3.27 -13.21
CA ASP A 16 25.63 2.24 -12.43
C ASP A 16 24.65 1.27 -11.75
N PHE A 17 23.57 1.76 -11.13
CA PHE A 17 22.60 0.88 -10.47
C PHE A 17 21.88 -0.06 -11.47
N GLN A 18 21.65 0.40 -12.71
CA GLN A 18 21.07 -0.44 -13.77
C GLN A 18 22.06 -1.52 -14.22
N LYS A 19 23.34 -1.17 -14.37
CA LYS A 19 24.41 -2.11 -14.73
C LYS A 19 24.56 -3.21 -13.67
N TRP A 20 24.59 -2.83 -12.38
CA TRP A 20 24.64 -3.78 -11.27
C TRP A 20 23.40 -4.67 -11.19
N ALA A 21 22.21 -4.12 -11.39
CA ALA A 21 20.99 -4.90 -11.42
C ALA A 21 20.97 -5.93 -12.56
N ILE A 22 21.38 -5.54 -13.75
CA ILE A 22 21.47 -6.46 -14.92
C ILE A 22 22.51 -7.56 -14.67
N LYS A 23 23.64 -7.23 -14.06
CA LYS A 23 24.66 -8.22 -13.70
C LYS A 23 24.07 -9.27 -12.74
N ALA A 24 23.43 -8.84 -11.67
CA ALA A 24 22.82 -9.74 -10.70
C ALA A 24 21.71 -10.61 -11.33
N ILE A 25 20.89 -10.05 -12.25
CA ILE A 25 19.89 -10.83 -13.00
C ILE A 25 20.55 -11.95 -13.81
N LYS A 26 21.68 -11.68 -14.48
CA LYS A 26 22.42 -12.68 -15.26
C LYS A 26 23.07 -13.77 -14.39
N GLU A 27 23.51 -13.40 -13.19
CA GLU A 27 24.11 -14.31 -12.22
C GLU A 27 23.09 -15.18 -11.47
N GLY A 28 21.78 -14.94 -11.66
CA GLY A 28 20.70 -15.71 -11.03
C GLY A 28 20.33 -15.22 -9.63
N ASP A 29 20.91 -14.12 -9.16
CA ASP A 29 20.61 -13.54 -7.86
C ASP A 29 19.31 -12.75 -7.85
N HIS A 30 18.64 -12.66 -6.70
CA HIS A 30 17.54 -11.75 -6.49
C HIS A 30 18.01 -10.29 -6.52
N VAL A 31 17.15 -9.36 -6.95
CA VAL A 31 17.52 -7.94 -7.06
C VAL A 31 16.46 -7.05 -6.44
N LEU A 32 16.88 -6.16 -5.55
CA LEU A 32 16.07 -5.05 -5.04
C LEU A 32 16.59 -3.74 -5.62
N ILE A 33 15.78 -3.07 -6.45
CA ILE A 33 16.10 -1.80 -7.08
C ILE A 33 15.35 -0.68 -6.38
N THR A 34 16.07 0.24 -5.75
CA THR A 34 15.48 1.40 -5.09
C THR A 34 15.98 2.68 -5.74
N ALA A 35 15.06 3.43 -6.34
CA ALA A 35 15.42 4.65 -7.07
C ALA A 35 14.23 5.61 -7.18
N HIS A 36 14.53 6.91 -7.29
CA HIS A 36 13.50 7.92 -7.51
C HIS A 36 12.68 7.67 -8.78
N THR A 37 11.44 8.18 -8.79
CA THR A 37 10.60 8.18 -9.99
C THR A 37 11.32 8.91 -11.14
N GLY A 38 11.28 8.34 -12.34
CA GLY A 38 11.96 8.88 -13.52
C GLY A 38 13.44 8.53 -13.65
N SER A 39 14.04 7.75 -12.73
CA SER A 39 15.44 7.29 -12.83
C SER A 39 15.64 6.15 -13.83
N GLY A 40 14.58 5.53 -14.34
CA GLY A 40 14.65 4.41 -15.27
C GLY A 40 14.78 3.04 -14.58
N LYS A 41 14.17 2.88 -13.40
CA LYS A 41 14.11 1.61 -12.64
C LYS A 41 13.41 0.46 -13.39
N THR A 42 12.55 0.75 -14.37
CA THR A 42 11.88 -0.27 -15.19
C THR A 42 12.82 -0.96 -16.19
N LEU A 43 13.93 -0.32 -16.56
CA LEU A 43 14.83 -0.85 -17.59
C LEU A 43 15.48 -2.21 -17.24
N PRO A 44 15.95 -2.47 -16.01
CA PRO A 44 16.38 -3.81 -15.62
C PRO A 44 15.26 -4.87 -15.68
N ALA A 45 14.01 -4.49 -15.41
CA ALA A 45 12.87 -5.39 -15.59
C ALA A 45 12.60 -5.71 -17.07
N GLU A 46 12.70 -4.72 -17.95
CA GLU A 46 12.62 -4.91 -19.40
C GLU A 46 13.74 -5.82 -19.92
N PHE A 47 14.94 -5.63 -19.39
CA PHE A 47 16.05 -6.53 -19.66
C PHE A 47 15.74 -7.96 -19.23
N ALA A 48 15.20 -8.16 -18.03
CA ALA A 48 14.85 -9.48 -17.52
C ALA A 48 13.80 -10.18 -18.40
N ILE A 49 12.78 -9.45 -18.84
CA ILE A 49 11.77 -9.96 -19.79
C ILE A 49 12.46 -10.52 -21.03
N GLN A 50 13.30 -9.73 -21.71
CA GLN A 50 14.02 -10.20 -22.91
C GLN A 50 14.97 -11.35 -22.60
N TYR A 51 15.67 -11.30 -21.47
CA TYR A 51 16.66 -12.32 -21.08
C TYR A 51 16.04 -13.69 -20.87
N PHE A 52 14.88 -13.78 -20.18
CA PHE A 52 14.23 -15.06 -19.91
C PHE A 52 13.40 -15.59 -21.07
N THR A 53 12.94 -14.72 -21.98
CA THR A 53 12.14 -15.11 -23.17
C THR A 53 12.97 -15.22 -24.44
N ALA A 54 14.30 -15.11 -24.36
CA ALA A 54 15.19 -15.17 -25.53
C ALA A 54 15.05 -16.51 -26.28
N PRO A 55 15.00 -16.49 -27.63
CA PRO A 55 14.85 -17.71 -28.48
C PRO A 55 15.91 -18.77 -28.24
N GLU A 56 17.13 -18.37 -27.88
CA GLU A 56 18.26 -19.25 -27.59
C GLU A 56 18.06 -20.17 -26.38
N ARG A 57 17.06 -19.86 -25.56
CA ARG A 57 16.66 -20.62 -24.38
C ARG A 57 15.42 -21.52 -24.59
N ILE A 58 15.07 -21.80 -25.83
CA ILE A 58 13.85 -22.55 -26.25
C ILE A 58 13.74 -23.93 -25.62
N SER A 59 14.85 -24.63 -25.32
CA SER A 59 14.85 -25.97 -24.71
C SER A 59 14.35 -25.95 -23.24
N ASN A 60 14.33 -24.78 -22.57
CA ASN A 60 13.85 -24.55 -21.20
C ASN A 60 13.06 -23.23 -21.10
N ARG A 61 12.13 -23.00 -22.03
CA ARG A 61 11.33 -21.77 -22.06
C ARG A 61 10.48 -21.66 -20.80
N LYS A 62 10.82 -20.70 -19.95
CA LYS A 62 10.08 -20.43 -18.71
C LYS A 62 9.38 -19.09 -18.82
N LYS A 63 8.24 -18.99 -18.20
CA LYS A 63 7.41 -17.78 -18.16
C LYS A 63 7.99 -16.74 -17.19
N VAL A 64 7.63 -15.49 -17.39
CA VAL A 64 7.92 -14.37 -16.48
C VAL A 64 6.61 -13.77 -16.00
N ILE A 65 6.50 -13.48 -14.70
CA ILE A 65 5.36 -12.75 -14.16
C ILE A 65 5.78 -11.32 -13.83
N TYR A 66 4.96 -10.35 -14.27
CA TYR A 66 5.08 -8.95 -13.89
C TYR A 66 3.91 -8.61 -12.93
N ALA A 67 4.22 -8.51 -11.64
CA ALA A 67 3.25 -8.20 -10.60
C ALA A 67 3.20 -6.70 -10.32
N SER A 68 2.02 -6.09 -10.36
CA SER A 68 1.81 -4.67 -10.13
C SER A 68 0.76 -4.40 -9.04
N PRO A 69 0.80 -3.22 -8.36
CA PRO A 69 -0.11 -2.93 -7.26
C PRO A 69 -1.55 -2.64 -7.69
N ILE A 70 -1.78 -2.20 -8.91
CA ILE A 70 -3.09 -1.75 -9.37
C ILE A 70 -3.35 -2.13 -10.83
N LYS A 71 -4.61 -2.43 -11.15
CA LYS A 71 -5.05 -2.81 -12.50
C LYS A 71 -4.67 -1.80 -13.58
N ALA A 72 -4.84 -0.50 -13.31
CA ALA A 72 -4.51 0.54 -14.30
C ALA A 72 -3.03 0.48 -14.72
N LEU A 73 -2.12 0.21 -13.78
CA LEU A 73 -0.70 0.03 -14.08
C LEU A 73 -0.47 -1.25 -14.88
N SER A 74 -1.17 -2.34 -14.55
CA SER A 74 -1.10 -3.60 -15.32
C SER A 74 -1.49 -3.37 -16.78
N ASN A 75 -2.61 -2.69 -17.03
CA ASN A 75 -3.10 -2.39 -18.38
C ASN A 75 -2.11 -1.52 -19.14
N GLN A 76 -1.59 -0.44 -18.54
CA GLN A 76 -0.58 0.42 -19.16
C GLN A 76 0.70 -0.37 -19.50
N LYS A 77 1.19 -1.21 -18.57
CA LYS A 77 2.40 -2.01 -18.79
C LYS A 77 2.22 -3.01 -19.94
N LEU A 78 1.04 -3.63 -20.03
CA LEU A 78 0.73 -4.52 -21.15
C LEU A 78 0.82 -3.77 -22.50
N TYR A 79 0.20 -2.59 -22.58
CA TYR A 79 0.24 -1.76 -23.76
C TYR A 79 1.66 -1.34 -24.13
N ASP A 80 2.44 -0.83 -23.15
CA ASP A 80 3.82 -0.40 -23.34
C ASP A 80 4.71 -1.55 -23.80
N PHE A 81 4.60 -2.72 -23.18
CA PHE A 81 5.45 -3.87 -23.50
C PHE A 81 5.07 -4.52 -24.81
N ARG A 82 3.81 -4.64 -25.18
CA ARG A 82 3.38 -5.13 -26.51
C ARG A 82 3.93 -4.26 -27.64
N ARG A 83 3.96 -2.94 -27.45
CA ARG A 83 4.56 -2.00 -28.42
C ARG A 83 6.09 -2.12 -28.47
N LYS A 84 6.73 -2.30 -27.33
CA LYS A 84 8.19 -2.35 -27.23
C LYS A 84 8.77 -3.68 -27.68
N PHE A 85 8.09 -4.78 -27.41
CA PHE A 85 8.57 -6.14 -27.66
C PHE A 85 7.58 -6.95 -28.53
N PRO A 86 7.44 -6.62 -29.82
CA PRO A 86 6.43 -7.24 -30.69
C PRO A 86 6.63 -8.75 -30.90
N ASN A 87 7.81 -9.30 -30.61
CA ASN A 87 8.14 -10.70 -30.77
C ASN A 87 7.94 -11.55 -29.50
N ILE A 88 7.52 -10.93 -28.38
CA ILE A 88 7.25 -11.60 -27.11
C ILE A 88 5.74 -11.63 -26.90
N SER A 89 5.20 -12.78 -26.50
CA SER A 89 3.78 -12.88 -26.17
C SER A 89 3.50 -12.35 -24.77
N PHE A 90 2.51 -11.47 -24.64
CA PHE A 90 2.07 -10.88 -23.37
C PHE A 90 0.62 -11.20 -23.08
N GLY A 91 0.36 -11.58 -21.85
CA GLY A 91 -0.98 -11.78 -21.31
C GLY A 91 -1.24 -10.94 -20.08
N ILE A 92 -2.51 -10.80 -19.70
CA ILE A 92 -2.90 -10.10 -18.49
C ILE A 92 -3.93 -10.90 -17.70
N LEU A 93 -3.73 -10.92 -16.37
CA LEU A 93 -4.65 -11.55 -15.42
C LEU A 93 -4.93 -10.54 -14.29
N THR A 94 -6.15 -10.05 -14.24
CA THR A 94 -6.68 -9.20 -13.17
C THR A 94 -8.01 -9.77 -12.68
N GLY A 95 -8.56 -9.22 -11.59
CA GLY A 95 -9.81 -9.75 -11.03
C GLY A 95 -10.99 -9.78 -12.01
N ASP A 96 -10.97 -8.94 -13.04
CA ASP A 96 -12.06 -8.75 -14.01
C ASP A 96 -11.64 -8.93 -15.47
N CYS A 97 -10.36 -9.23 -15.74
CA CYS A 97 -9.84 -9.41 -17.10
C CYS A 97 -8.87 -10.59 -17.16
N LYS A 98 -9.10 -11.48 -18.13
CA LYS A 98 -8.21 -12.60 -18.48
C LYS A 98 -8.00 -12.57 -19.99
N ASP A 99 -6.79 -12.23 -20.40
CA ASP A 99 -6.38 -12.21 -21.82
C ASP A 99 -5.05 -12.93 -21.97
N ASN A 100 -4.97 -13.88 -22.90
CA ASN A 100 -3.79 -14.67 -23.25
C ASN A 100 -3.04 -15.27 -22.03
N PRO A 101 -3.65 -16.17 -21.25
CA PRO A 101 -3.06 -16.74 -20.03
C PRO A 101 -1.82 -17.62 -20.28
N ASP A 102 -1.63 -18.08 -21.52
CA ASP A 102 -0.51 -18.94 -21.92
C ASP A 102 0.71 -18.16 -22.41
N ALA A 103 0.66 -16.83 -22.37
CA ALA A 103 1.73 -15.96 -22.81
C ALA A 103 3.06 -16.21 -22.08
N ASP A 104 4.18 -15.85 -22.74
CA ASP A 104 5.52 -15.91 -22.15
C ASP A 104 5.68 -14.99 -20.96
N VAL A 105 5.02 -13.84 -21.00
CA VAL A 105 5.01 -12.83 -19.93
C VAL A 105 3.59 -12.56 -19.50
N LEU A 106 3.31 -12.83 -18.23
CA LEU A 106 2.00 -12.60 -17.62
C LEU A 106 2.04 -11.38 -16.71
N ILE A 107 1.26 -10.38 -17.05
CA ILE A 107 1.07 -9.20 -16.19
C ILE A 107 -0.13 -9.43 -15.32
N MET A 108 0.03 -9.27 -14.00
CA MET A 108 -1.05 -9.50 -13.05
C MET A 108 -0.96 -8.59 -11.83
N THR A 109 -2.06 -8.45 -11.10
CA THR A 109 -2.00 -7.81 -9.80
C THR A 109 -1.45 -8.77 -8.76
N THR A 110 -0.84 -8.23 -7.71
CA THR A 110 -0.18 -9.04 -6.66
C THR A 110 -1.18 -9.96 -5.95
N GLU A 111 -2.45 -9.56 -5.84
CA GLU A 111 -3.53 -10.38 -5.28
C GLU A 111 -3.75 -11.64 -6.11
N ILE A 112 -3.79 -11.50 -7.44
CA ILE A 112 -3.96 -12.65 -8.34
C ILE A 112 -2.76 -13.59 -8.24
N LEU A 113 -1.54 -13.04 -8.20
CA LEU A 113 -0.33 -13.85 -8.01
C LEU A 113 -0.41 -14.65 -6.70
N ARG A 114 -0.68 -13.97 -5.57
CA ARG A 114 -0.81 -14.61 -4.26
C ARG A 114 -1.87 -15.71 -4.26
N ASN A 115 -3.04 -15.42 -4.84
CA ASN A 115 -4.13 -16.38 -4.91
C ASN A 115 -3.80 -17.60 -5.77
N SER A 116 -3.07 -17.40 -6.86
CA SER A 116 -2.61 -18.50 -7.73
C SER A 116 -1.57 -19.36 -7.01
N LEU A 117 -0.63 -18.75 -6.26
CA LEU A 117 0.38 -19.48 -5.48
C LEU A 117 -0.25 -20.33 -4.37
N LEU A 118 -1.28 -19.82 -3.68
CA LEU A 118 -1.99 -20.57 -2.65
C LEU A 118 -2.78 -21.77 -3.21
N ARG A 119 -3.19 -21.71 -4.47
CA ARG A 119 -4.01 -22.78 -5.12
C ARG A 119 -3.17 -23.83 -5.86
N SER A 120 -1.88 -23.62 -6.04
CA SER A 120 -0.99 -24.47 -6.84
C SER A 120 -0.63 -25.81 -6.16
N ASP A 121 -1.44 -26.32 -5.25
CA ASP A 121 -1.10 -27.53 -4.51
C ASP A 121 -1.27 -28.82 -5.32
N LYS A 122 -0.31 -29.72 -5.13
CA LYS A 122 -0.03 -30.95 -5.88
C LYS A 122 -1.10 -32.06 -5.72
N SER A 123 -2.18 -31.83 -4.96
CA SER A 123 -3.08 -32.92 -4.53
C SER A 123 -4.46 -32.93 -5.18
N SER A 124 -4.85 -31.96 -5.98
CA SER A 124 -6.15 -31.99 -6.65
C SER A 124 -6.08 -32.56 -8.05
N GLU A 125 -6.54 -33.78 -8.22
CA GLU A 125 -6.69 -34.47 -9.52
C GLU A 125 -7.78 -33.88 -10.44
N LYS A 126 -8.36 -32.69 -10.09
CA LYS A 126 -9.40 -32.08 -10.91
C LYS A 126 -8.87 -30.80 -11.56
N PRO A 127 -8.88 -30.70 -12.90
CA PRO A 127 -8.50 -29.49 -13.59
C PRO A 127 -9.46 -28.36 -13.20
N SER A 128 -8.93 -27.30 -12.58
CA SER A 128 -9.63 -26.05 -12.37
C SER A 128 -9.74 -25.30 -13.70
N ILE A 129 -10.91 -24.71 -14.00
CA ILE A 129 -11.09 -23.83 -15.18
C ILE A 129 -10.24 -22.53 -15.05
N THR A 130 -9.64 -22.33 -13.90
CA THR A 130 -8.73 -21.22 -13.61
C THR A 130 -7.30 -21.52 -14.10
N PHE A 131 -6.54 -20.47 -14.33
CA PHE A 131 -5.15 -20.46 -14.77
C PHE A 131 -4.29 -21.53 -14.07
N GLU A 132 -3.77 -22.49 -14.86
CA GLU A 132 -2.87 -23.55 -14.41
C GLU A 132 -1.44 -23.25 -14.87
N MET A 133 -0.55 -23.00 -13.92
CA MET A 133 0.90 -22.89 -14.13
C MET A 133 1.60 -23.64 -13.01
N ASN A 134 2.57 -24.45 -13.36
CA ASN A 134 3.48 -25.01 -12.38
C ASN A 134 4.59 -24.00 -12.08
N PHE A 135 4.46 -23.32 -10.94
CA PHE A 135 5.40 -22.29 -10.53
C PHE A 135 6.83 -22.82 -10.27
N GLU A 136 6.99 -24.10 -9.97
CA GLU A 136 8.30 -24.71 -9.73
C GLU A 136 9.05 -24.98 -11.04
N THR A 137 8.35 -25.36 -12.10
CA THR A 137 8.98 -25.80 -13.34
C THR A 137 8.86 -24.81 -14.49
N GLU A 138 7.75 -24.04 -14.56
CA GLU A 138 7.45 -23.15 -15.67
C GLU A 138 7.82 -21.68 -15.43
N LEU A 139 8.03 -21.25 -14.17
CA LEU A 139 8.31 -19.86 -13.82
C LEU A 139 9.81 -19.62 -13.67
N ALA A 140 10.36 -18.66 -14.42
CA ALA A 140 11.76 -18.23 -14.30
C ALA A 140 11.93 -17.11 -13.27
N ALA A 141 11.12 -16.07 -13.38
CA ALA A 141 11.25 -14.87 -12.58
C ALA A 141 9.90 -14.19 -12.30
N VAL A 142 9.85 -13.49 -11.17
CA VAL A 142 8.76 -12.56 -10.85
C VAL A 142 9.32 -11.16 -10.69
N ILE A 143 8.79 -10.24 -11.46
CA ILE A 143 9.08 -8.81 -11.37
C ILE A 143 7.98 -8.16 -10.52
N PHE A 144 8.35 -7.67 -9.34
CA PHE A 144 7.46 -6.91 -8.48
C PHE A 144 7.65 -5.41 -8.73
N ASP A 145 6.66 -4.74 -9.30
CA ASP A 145 6.71 -3.29 -9.50
C ASP A 145 6.10 -2.57 -8.31
N GLU A 146 6.74 -1.48 -7.88
CA GLU A 146 6.36 -0.64 -6.74
C GLU A 146 6.24 -1.42 -5.40
N VAL A 147 7.27 -2.21 -5.06
CA VAL A 147 7.32 -3.07 -3.84
C VAL A 147 7.05 -2.29 -2.54
N HIS A 148 7.28 -0.98 -2.50
CA HIS A 148 6.95 -0.15 -1.33
C HIS A 148 5.45 -0.12 -0.97
N TYR A 149 4.57 -0.67 -1.81
CA TYR A 149 3.17 -0.96 -1.49
C TYR A 149 2.99 -1.99 -0.36
N ILE A 150 4.04 -2.66 0.06
CA ILE A 150 4.04 -3.48 1.28
C ILE A 150 3.62 -2.67 2.53
N ASN A 151 3.78 -1.33 2.48
CA ASN A 151 3.32 -0.40 3.52
C ASN A 151 1.84 -0.01 3.43
N ASP A 152 1.13 -0.42 2.37
CA ASP A 152 -0.29 -0.15 2.24
C ASP A 152 -1.07 -0.87 3.34
N ALA A 153 -1.96 -0.14 4.03
CA ALA A 153 -2.67 -0.66 5.19
C ALA A 153 -3.60 -1.83 4.87
N ASP A 154 -4.18 -1.82 3.66
CA ASP A 154 -5.19 -2.79 3.24
C ASP A 154 -4.58 -3.94 2.42
N ARG A 155 -3.57 -3.62 1.60
CA ARG A 155 -3.03 -4.54 0.58
C ARG A 155 -1.59 -5.00 0.84
N GLY A 156 -0.89 -4.39 1.79
CA GLY A 156 0.52 -4.66 2.06
C GLY A 156 0.83 -6.11 2.42
N SER A 157 -0.06 -6.75 3.19
CA SER A 157 0.10 -8.16 3.58
C SER A 157 0.16 -9.12 2.38
N VAL A 158 -0.51 -8.80 1.28
CA VAL A 158 -0.52 -9.61 0.06
C VAL A 158 0.87 -9.69 -0.57
N TRP A 159 1.65 -8.61 -0.48
CA TRP A 159 3.02 -8.57 -0.99
C TRP A 159 3.96 -9.50 -0.21
N GLU A 160 3.90 -9.46 1.12
CA GLU A 160 4.67 -10.38 1.96
C GLU A 160 4.33 -11.84 1.65
N GLN A 161 3.03 -12.13 1.59
CA GLN A 161 2.54 -13.47 1.29
C GLN A 161 3.02 -13.96 -0.07
N ALA A 162 2.90 -13.13 -1.13
CA ALA A 162 3.34 -13.49 -2.47
C ALA A 162 4.85 -13.78 -2.52
N ILE A 163 5.68 -12.94 -1.88
CA ILE A 163 7.13 -13.13 -1.82
C ILE A 163 7.48 -14.44 -1.10
N LEU A 164 6.84 -14.74 0.02
CA LEU A 164 7.11 -15.96 0.80
C LEU A 164 6.65 -17.23 0.11
N LEU A 165 5.49 -17.19 -0.56
CA LEU A 165 4.92 -18.37 -1.26
C LEU A 165 5.65 -18.75 -2.55
N LEU A 166 6.40 -17.82 -3.15
CA LEU A 166 7.15 -18.13 -4.38
C LEU A 166 8.24 -19.17 -4.10
N PRO A 167 8.37 -20.19 -4.98
CA PRO A 167 9.42 -21.20 -4.87
C PRO A 167 10.82 -20.56 -4.86
N PRO A 168 11.78 -21.09 -4.09
CA PRO A 168 13.11 -20.48 -3.91
C PRO A 168 13.95 -20.41 -5.19
N GLN A 169 13.65 -21.24 -6.19
CA GLN A 169 14.33 -21.22 -7.50
C GLN A 169 13.83 -20.09 -8.42
N VAL A 170 12.71 -19.43 -8.09
CA VAL A 170 12.16 -18.33 -8.87
C VAL A 170 12.91 -17.04 -8.53
N GLN A 171 13.50 -16.42 -9.54
CA GLN A 171 14.25 -15.18 -9.32
C GLN A 171 13.33 -13.99 -9.04
N LEU A 172 13.60 -13.22 -7.98
CA LEU A 172 12.84 -12.04 -7.60
C LEU A 172 13.53 -10.78 -8.12
N ILE A 173 12.80 -9.96 -8.89
CA ILE A 173 13.25 -8.65 -9.38
C ILE A 173 12.28 -7.60 -8.84
N MET A 174 12.71 -6.84 -7.85
CA MET A 174 11.87 -5.95 -7.08
C MET A 174 12.19 -4.50 -7.40
N LEU A 175 11.20 -3.75 -7.88
CA LEU A 175 11.31 -2.32 -8.20
C LEU A 175 10.62 -1.51 -7.13
N SER A 176 11.31 -0.53 -6.57
CA SER A 176 10.77 0.32 -5.52
C SER A 176 11.11 1.80 -5.75
N ALA A 177 10.28 2.69 -5.18
CA ALA A 177 10.73 4.05 -4.88
C ALA A 177 11.87 4.00 -3.85
N THR A 178 12.49 5.14 -3.55
CA THR A 178 13.45 5.21 -2.44
C THR A 178 12.79 4.83 -1.13
N ILE A 179 13.42 3.91 -0.40
CA ILE A 179 12.98 3.42 0.90
C ILE A 179 14.13 3.57 1.90
N ASP A 180 13.77 3.81 3.15
CA ASP A 180 14.74 3.81 4.25
C ASP A 180 15.03 2.37 4.68
N ARG A 181 16.29 2.10 5.04
CA ARG A 181 16.76 0.77 5.46
C ARG A 181 16.42 -0.35 4.46
N ALA A 182 16.70 -0.11 3.18
CA ALA A 182 16.50 -1.10 2.12
C ALA A 182 17.27 -2.40 2.38
N GLU A 183 18.40 -2.32 3.09
CA GLU A 183 19.24 -3.43 3.50
C GLU A 183 18.50 -4.41 4.43
N ASP A 184 17.69 -3.90 5.38
CA ASP A 184 16.92 -4.73 6.30
C ASP A 184 15.89 -5.59 5.53
N PHE A 185 15.24 -4.98 4.54
CA PHE A 185 14.26 -5.67 3.70
C PHE A 185 14.94 -6.70 2.77
N ALA A 186 16.05 -6.32 2.14
CA ALA A 186 16.84 -7.24 1.31
C ALA A 186 17.35 -8.43 2.14
N GLY A 187 17.87 -8.19 3.35
CA GLY A 187 18.35 -9.22 4.27
C GLY A 187 17.24 -10.17 4.75
N TRP A 188 16.02 -9.65 4.96
CA TRP A 188 14.87 -10.51 5.26
C TRP A 188 14.60 -11.49 4.11
N ILE A 189 14.48 -11.00 2.87
CA ILE A 189 14.20 -11.84 1.70
C ILE A 189 15.31 -12.87 1.51
N GLU A 190 16.57 -12.44 1.60
CA GLU A 190 17.73 -13.33 1.46
C GLU A 190 17.68 -14.47 2.49
N THR A 191 17.47 -14.13 3.75
CA THR A 191 17.39 -15.10 4.85
C THR A 191 16.27 -16.11 4.62
N GLU A 192 15.07 -15.67 4.25
CA GLU A 192 13.93 -16.58 4.09
C GLU A 192 14.05 -17.44 2.82
N LYS A 193 14.56 -16.88 1.71
CA LYS A 193 14.81 -17.67 0.49
C LYS A 193 15.93 -18.68 0.67
N GLN A 194 16.96 -18.37 1.41
CA GLN A 194 18.03 -19.34 1.74
C GLN A 194 17.52 -20.48 2.60
N LYS A 195 16.67 -20.22 3.60
CA LYS A 195 16.03 -21.27 4.40
C LYS A 195 15.18 -22.22 3.55
N GLN A 196 14.37 -21.65 2.63
CA GLN A 196 13.57 -22.44 1.70
C GLN A 196 14.45 -23.27 0.77
N TRP A 197 15.57 -22.72 0.30
CA TRP A 197 16.52 -23.42 -0.59
C TRP A 197 17.17 -24.63 0.09
N VAL A 198 17.56 -24.54 1.36
CA VAL A 198 18.11 -25.66 2.14
C VAL A 198 17.08 -26.77 2.36
N GLY A 199 15.81 -26.43 2.56
CA GLY A 199 14.72 -27.40 2.73
C GLY A 199 14.37 -28.22 1.48
N VAL A 200 14.75 -27.78 0.30
CA VAL A 200 14.48 -28.48 -0.99
C VAL A 200 15.57 -29.51 -1.33
N ARG A 201 16.71 -29.53 -0.64
CA ARG A 201 17.74 -30.56 -0.88
C ARG A 201 17.28 -31.91 -0.36
N PRO A 202 17.28 -32.98 -1.18
CA PRO A 202 17.12 -34.33 -0.64
C PRO A 202 18.28 -34.61 0.35
N PRO A 203 18.02 -35.33 1.45
CA PRO A 203 19.06 -35.69 2.39
C PRO A 203 20.18 -36.40 1.63
N ASN A 204 21.42 -35.99 1.90
CA ASN A 204 22.60 -36.56 1.25
C ASN A 204 22.67 -38.08 1.60
N PRO A 205 22.66 -39.01 0.60
CA PRO A 205 22.63 -40.42 0.91
C PRO A 205 23.93 -41.00 1.50
N GLN A 206 24.89 -40.16 1.90
CA GLN A 206 26.20 -40.57 2.38
C GLN A 206 26.52 -40.18 3.84
N SER A 207 25.54 -40.05 4.74
CA SER A 207 25.78 -39.80 6.16
C SER A 207 25.03 -40.72 7.12
N GLU A 208 24.79 -41.98 6.70
CA GLU A 208 24.43 -43.05 7.63
C GLU A 208 25.62 -43.99 7.83
N GLU A 209 26.69 -43.50 8.39
CA GLU A 209 27.76 -44.24 9.09
C GLU A 209 28.66 -43.18 9.75
N ASP A 210 28.33 -42.85 10.99
CA ASP A 210 29.24 -42.61 12.10
C ASP A 210 28.49 -41.84 13.21
N GLY A 211 27.96 -42.61 14.13
CA GLY A 211 27.47 -42.11 15.41
C GLY A 211 28.58 -41.72 16.34
N GLU A 212 28.99 -40.47 16.33
CA GLU A 212 29.76 -39.90 17.44
C GLU A 212 29.08 -38.63 17.96
N GLN A 213 28.75 -38.71 19.23
CA GLN A 213 28.24 -37.59 20.04
C GLN A 213 29.34 -36.53 20.14
N VAL A 214 29.15 -35.39 19.46
CA VAL A 214 29.94 -34.19 19.70
C VAL A 214 29.26 -33.34 20.74
N GLY A 215 29.79 -33.34 21.95
CA GLY A 215 29.40 -32.46 23.04
C GLY A 215 29.69 -30.98 22.69
N ILE A 216 28.71 -30.17 22.91
CA ILE A 216 28.80 -28.71 22.76
C ILE A 216 29.57 -28.18 23.98
N THR A 217 30.79 -27.72 23.79
CA THR A 217 31.49 -26.83 24.71
C THR A 217 31.33 -25.38 24.26
N PRO A 218 30.95 -24.44 25.14
CA PRO A 218 30.84 -23.03 24.77
C PRO A 218 32.24 -22.41 24.64
N PRO A 219 32.45 -21.48 23.71
CA PRO A 219 33.71 -20.75 23.58
C PRO A 219 33.87 -19.71 24.68
N ASN A 220 35.05 -19.71 25.24
CA ASN A 220 35.58 -18.83 26.27
C ASN A 220 35.77 -17.38 25.70
N PRO A 221 35.46 -16.33 26.45
CA PRO A 221 35.68 -14.95 26.01
C PRO A 221 37.08 -14.49 26.44
N GLN A 222 37.89 -14.09 25.49
CA GLN A 222 39.02 -13.14 25.66
C GLN A 222 39.65 -12.83 24.31
N SER A 223 39.57 -11.65 23.84
CA SER A 223 40.49 -10.50 23.90
C SER A 223 40.08 -9.44 22.92
N GLU A 224 40.00 -8.24 23.42
CA GLU A 224 39.97 -6.99 22.71
C GLU A 224 41.28 -6.79 21.93
N GLU A 225 41.22 -6.28 20.73
CA GLU A 225 41.87 -5.05 20.28
C GLU A 225 41.92 -4.97 18.73
N ASP A 226 41.76 -3.72 18.27
CA ASP A 226 42.15 -3.13 16.99
C ASP A 226 41.16 -3.19 15.81
N GLY A 227 40.62 -1.99 15.59
CA GLY A 227 39.85 -1.65 14.40
C GLY A 227 40.72 -1.68 13.15
N GLU A 228 40.24 -2.43 12.14
CA GLU A 228 40.60 -2.21 10.76
C GLU A 228 39.35 -2.35 9.87
N GLN A 229 39.14 -1.33 9.06
CA GLN A 229 38.15 -1.30 7.99
C GLN A 229 38.38 -2.49 7.05
N VAL A 230 37.51 -3.48 7.10
CA VAL A 230 37.50 -4.56 6.10
C VAL A 230 36.81 -4.04 4.85
N GLY A 231 37.60 -3.57 3.92
CA GLY A 231 37.20 -3.42 2.53
C GLY A 231 37.03 -4.81 1.92
N ILE A 232 35.78 -5.17 1.58
CA ILE A 232 35.49 -6.40 0.84
C ILE A 232 35.95 -6.17 -0.61
N THR A 233 37.12 -6.66 -0.97
CA THR A 233 37.55 -6.86 -2.34
C THR A 233 36.95 -8.18 -2.84
N PRO A 234 36.23 -8.19 -3.95
CA PRO A 234 35.81 -9.44 -4.57
C PRO A 234 36.99 -10.13 -5.24
N PRO A 235 37.10 -11.48 -5.19
CA PRO A 235 38.10 -12.19 -6.00
C PRO A 235 37.72 -12.11 -7.46
N ASN A 236 38.68 -11.71 -8.31
CA ASN A 236 38.61 -11.82 -9.75
C ASN A 236 38.64 -13.31 -10.17
N PRO A 237 37.64 -13.81 -10.92
CA PRO A 237 37.84 -15.01 -11.71
C PRO A 237 38.22 -14.63 -13.16
N PRO A 238 39.03 -15.44 -13.85
CA PRO A 238 39.40 -15.20 -15.22
C PRO A 238 38.21 -15.34 -16.17
N MET A 239 38.19 -14.49 -17.18
CA MET A 239 37.29 -14.64 -18.33
C MET A 239 37.68 -15.91 -19.07
N GLU A 240 36.81 -16.91 -18.98
CA GLU A 240 36.60 -17.89 -20.04
C GLU A 240 35.45 -18.83 -19.66
N GLU A 241 34.54 -19.05 -20.60
CA GLU A 241 33.41 -19.97 -20.58
C GLU A 241 32.21 -19.62 -19.69
N CYS A 242 31.19 -19.09 -20.35
CA CYS A 242 29.80 -19.11 -19.83
C CYS A 242 29.40 -20.57 -19.61
N LYS A 243 29.60 -21.07 -18.39
CA LYS A 243 28.99 -22.33 -17.97
C LYS A 243 27.49 -22.11 -17.92
N GLU A 244 26.75 -22.79 -18.78
CA GLU A 244 25.33 -23.01 -18.64
C GLU A 244 25.06 -23.42 -17.18
N ILE A 245 24.42 -22.53 -16.42
CA ILE A 245 23.93 -22.88 -15.09
C ILE A 245 22.77 -23.83 -15.33
N CYS A 246 23.06 -25.11 -15.31
CA CYS A 246 22.07 -26.15 -15.37
C CYS A 246 21.16 -26.04 -14.16
N TYR A 247 19.91 -25.68 -14.39
CA TYR A 247 18.79 -25.86 -13.47
C TYR A 247 18.40 -27.35 -13.29
N GLN A 248 19.34 -28.27 -13.46
CA GLN A 248 19.18 -29.68 -13.12
C GLN A 248 19.96 -29.97 -11.86
N GLY A 249 19.29 -30.53 -10.86
CA GLY A 249 19.79 -30.78 -9.52
C GLY A 249 21.22 -31.33 -9.48
N GLY A 250 22.10 -30.65 -8.76
CA GLY A 250 23.39 -31.19 -8.35
C GLY A 250 24.61 -30.38 -8.75
N CYS A 251 24.69 -29.08 -8.43
CA CYS A 251 25.97 -28.37 -8.35
C CYS A 251 26.10 -27.69 -6.99
N GLY A 252 27.17 -28.03 -6.30
CA GLY A 252 27.41 -27.66 -4.92
C GLY A 252 27.47 -26.16 -4.64
N GLY A 253 26.82 -25.74 -3.58
CA GLY A 253 27.23 -24.57 -2.83
C GLY A 253 26.63 -23.23 -3.14
N TYR A 254 25.90 -23.02 -4.26
CA TYR A 254 25.33 -21.72 -4.57
C TYR A 254 23.98 -21.48 -3.87
N THR A 255 23.92 -20.43 -3.06
CA THR A 255 22.67 -19.94 -2.46
C THR A 255 22.40 -18.55 -3.05
N PRO A 256 21.21 -18.28 -3.63
CA PRO A 256 20.89 -16.98 -4.18
C PRO A 256 21.01 -15.88 -3.13
N LYS A 257 21.63 -14.76 -3.50
CA LYS A 257 21.73 -13.54 -2.69
C LYS A 257 20.71 -12.51 -3.13
N VAL A 258 20.51 -11.47 -2.34
CA VAL A 258 19.72 -10.32 -2.73
C VAL A 258 20.62 -9.11 -2.97
N TYR A 259 20.78 -8.73 -4.23
CA TYR A 259 21.53 -7.53 -4.60
C TYR A 259 20.69 -6.28 -4.42
N LEU A 260 21.19 -5.34 -3.62
CA LEU A 260 20.59 -4.01 -3.48
C LEU A 260 21.21 -3.03 -4.49
N ALA A 261 20.46 -2.72 -5.55
CA ALA A 261 20.82 -1.72 -6.55
C ALA A 261 20.12 -0.40 -6.24
N SER A 262 20.73 0.47 -5.46
CA SER A 262 20.12 1.72 -4.99
C SER A 262 20.77 2.96 -5.58
N THR A 263 19.97 4.02 -5.79
CA THR A 263 20.44 5.35 -6.09
C THR A 263 19.57 6.43 -5.45
N ASN A 264 20.20 7.32 -4.72
CA ASN A 264 19.55 8.50 -4.15
C ASN A 264 19.73 9.74 -5.02
N VAL A 265 20.46 9.61 -6.14
CA VAL A 265 20.70 10.72 -7.07
C VAL A 265 19.56 10.78 -8.09
N ARG A 266 18.87 11.91 -8.12
CA ARG A 266 17.84 12.17 -9.12
C ARG A 266 18.49 12.68 -10.41
N ILE A 267 18.13 12.08 -11.56
CA ILE A 267 18.70 12.45 -12.86
C ILE A 267 18.33 13.90 -13.26
N VAL A 268 17.05 14.27 -13.05
CA VAL A 268 16.59 15.64 -13.26
C VAL A 268 16.35 16.27 -11.89
N PRO A 269 17.21 17.15 -11.40
CA PRO A 269 17.06 17.75 -10.08
C PRO A 269 15.78 18.59 -9.99
N LEU A 270 15.22 18.73 -8.79
CA LEU A 270 14.02 19.52 -8.54
C LEU A 270 14.36 20.83 -7.86
N THR A 271 13.66 21.87 -8.25
CA THR A 271 13.59 23.12 -7.49
C THR A 271 12.14 23.32 -7.01
N HIS A 272 11.99 23.53 -5.73
CA HIS A 272 10.70 23.77 -5.10
C HIS A 272 10.51 25.26 -4.87
N TYR A 273 9.34 25.77 -5.26
CA TYR A 273 9.01 27.18 -5.20
C TYR A 273 7.74 27.41 -4.39
N MET A 274 7.67 28.56 -3.75
CA MET A 274 6.45 29.15 -3.22
C MET A 274 5.92 30.18 -4.21
N TRP A 275 4.61 30.17 -4.44
CA TRP A 275 3.93 31.12 -5.31
C TRP A 275 2.86 31.89 -4.51
N LEU A 276 2.98 33.23 -4.52
CA LEU A 276 2.05 34.13 -3.86
C LEU A 276 1.39 35.04 -4.89
N SER A 277 0.10 34.81 -5.17
CA SER A 277 -0.68 35.71 -6.03
C SER A 277 -1.22 36.88 -5.25
N MET A 278 -1.08 38.10 -5.80
CA MET A 278 -1.60 39.33 -5.21
C MET A 278 -2.22 40.26 -6.26
N HIS A 279 -3.33 40.88 -5.89
CA HIS A 279 -3.89 41.98 -6.68
C HIS A 279 -3.00 43.23 -6.61
N GLU A 280 -2.90 43.96 -7.69
CA GLU A 280 -2.12 45.20 -7.76
C GLU A 280 -2.59 46.23 -6.72
N GLY A 281 -3.88 46.28 -6.45
CA GLY A 281 -4.48 47.14 -5.42
C GLY A 281 -3.91 46.93 -4.02
N SER A 282 -3.45 45.70 -3.68
CA SER A 282 -2.85 45.38 -2.39
C SER A 282 -1.48 46.06 -2.20
N ILE A 283 -0.70 46.15 -3.28
CA ILE A 283 0.59 46.86 -3.28
C ILE A 283 0.38 48.39 -3.21
N LYS A 284 -0.58 48.90 -4.00
CA LYS A 284 -0.92 50.35 -3.96
C LYS A 284 -1.37 50.77 -2.55
N LYS A 285 -2.13 49.95 -1.84
CA LYS A 285 -2.49 50.17 -0.43
C LYS A 285 -1.26 50.20 0.50
N ALA A 286 -0.33 49.27 0.32
CA ALA A 286 0.93 49.25 1.09
C ALA A 286 1.77 50.48 0.84
N ALA A 287 1.83 50.96 -0.39
CA ALA A 287 2.52 52.21 -0.76
C ALA A 287 1.89 53.45 -0.11
N LEU A 288 0.55 53.54 -0.12
CA LEU A 288 -0.17 54.65 0.52
C LEU A 288 0.01 54.70 2.04
N THR A 289 0.31 53.58 2.67
CA THR A 289 0.58 53.51 4.14
C THR A 289 2.06 53.61 4.46
N ASN A 290 2.94 53.90 3.50
CA ASN A 290 4.42 53.92 3.63
C ASN A 290 4.92 52.64 4.35
N SER A 291 4.33 51.53 4.04
CA SER A 291 4.67 50.25 4.68
C SER A 291 6.05 49.76 4.23
N PRO A 292 6.98 49.38 5.15
CA PRO A 292 8.25 48.79 4.79
C PRO A 292 8.11 47.45 4.02
N PHE A 293 6.89 46.92 3.95
CA PHE A 293 6.55 45.72 3.20
C PHE A 293 6.28 45.97 1.69
N GLU A 294 6.11 47.23 1.24
CA GLU A 294 5.79 47.51 -0.18
C GLU A 294 6.80 46.84 -1.13
N LYS A 295 8.08 47.10 -0.91
CA LYS A 295 9.16 46.53 -1.73
C LYS A 295 9.18 45.03 -1.65
N LYS A 296 9.03 44.45 -0.45
CA LYS A 296 9.00 42.99 -0.26
C LYS A 296 7.77 42.35 -0.96
N LEU A 297 6.57 42.95 -0.89
CA LEU A 297 5.38 42.47 -1.57
C LEU A 297 5.54 42.53 -3.08
N THR A 298 6.20 43.57 -3.60
CA THR A 298 6.50 43.71 -5.05
C THR A 298 7.45 42.60 -5.53
N ASP A 299 8.41 42.21 -4.71
CA ASP A 299 9.37 41.15 -5.03
C ASP A 299 8.70 39.75 -4.97
N LEU A 300 7.73 39.55 -4.06
CA LEU A 300 7.02 38.28 -3.86
C LEU A 300 5.86 38.07 -4.85
N ARG A 301 5.32 39.17 -5.41
CA ARG A 301 4.09 39.13 -6.22
C ARG A 301 4.26 38.32 -7.49
N ASN A 302 3.41 37.32 -7.69
CA ASN A 302 3.28 36.53 -8.92
C ASN A 302 4.63 36.04 -9.49
N LYS A 303 5.54 35.67 -8.59
CA LYS A 303 6.86 35.13 -8.93
C LYS A 303 7.13 33.84 -8.14
N PRO A 304 7.79 32.85 -8.75
CA PRO A 304 8.22 31.64 -8.03
C PRO A 304 9.42 31.96 -7.14
N ILE A 305 9.26 31.87 -5.84
CA ILE A 305 10.32 32.08 -4.84
C ILE A 305 10.86 30.71 -4.40
N PRO A 306 12.14 30.40 -4.62
CA PRO A 306 12.69 29.07 -4.31
C PRO A 306 12.70 28.83 -2.79
N ILE A 307 12.17 27.69 -2.37
CA ILE A 307 12.22 27.21 -0.98
C ILE A 307 13.24 26.09 -0.80
N VAL A 308 13.36 25.19 -1.79
CA VAL A 308 14.43 24.19 -1.88
C VAL A 308 15.05 24.31 -3.26
N THR A 309 16.35 24.52 -3.31
CA THR A 309 17.09 24.62 -4.58
C THR A 309 17.33 23.24 -5.19
N SER A 310 17.76 23.20 -6.46
CA SER A 310 18.16 21.97 -7.16
C SER A 310 19.27 21.17 -6.45
N ASN A 311 20.03 21.82 -5.57
CA ASN A 311 21.07 21.20 -4.75
C ASN A 311 20.55 20.72 -3.38
N GLY A 312 19.23 20.73 -3.15
CA GLY A 312 18.62 20.27 -1.90
C GLY A 312 18.69 21.24 -0.72
N ILE A 313 19.13 22.49 -0.94
CA ILE A 313 19.30 23.48 0.13
C ILE A 313 17.95 24.15 0.43
N TYR A 314 17.47 24.03 1.67
CA TYR A 314 16.27 24.68 2.17
C TYR A 314 16.58 26.14 2.59
N SER A 315 15.75 27.10 2.16
CA SER A 315 15.90 28.52 2.47
C SER A 315 14.92 29.00 3.54
N GLU A 316 15.35 29.05 4.78
CA GLU A 316 14.55 29.59 5.89
C GLU A 316 14.21 31.07 5.68
N ASN A 317 15.12 31.84 5.11
CA ASN A 317 14.89 33.27 4.85
C ASN A 317 13.69 33.47 3.90
N ASN A 318 13.63 32.69 2.81
CA ASN A 318 12.53 32.77 1.86
C ASN A 318 11.21 32.31 2.48
N TYR A 319 11.25 31.30 3.37
CA TYR A 319 10.07 30.87 4.14
C TYR A 319 9.51 32.02 4.99
N PHE A 320 10.37 32.68 5.81
CA PHE A 320 9.91 33.76 6.69
C PHE A 320 9.47 35.00 5.90
N CYS A 321 10.15 35.32 4.80
CA CYS A 321 9.72 36.39 3.90
C CYS A 321 8.33 36.14 3.31
N MET A 322 8.08 34.92 2.88
CA MET A 322 6.80 34.52 2.30
C MET A 322 5.69 34.55 3.36
N LYS A 323 5.94 33.99 4.55
CA LYS A 323 5.00 33.98 5.66
C LYS A 323 4.63 35.40 6.09
N ALA A 324 5.60 36.28 6.23
CA ALA A 324 5.35 37.68 6.55
C ALA A 324 4.48 38.39 5.48
N GLY A 325 4.68 38.07 4.20
CA GLY A 325 3.85 38.57 3.11
C GLY A 325 2.39 38.09 3.21
N ILE A 326 2.20 36.81 3.50
CA ILE A 326 0.86 36.21 3.72
C ILE A 326 0.19 36.83 4.93
N ASP A 327 0.86 36.93 6.08
CA ASP A 327 0.34 37.52 7.31
C ASP A 327 -0.08 39.00 7.11
N TYR A 328 0.71 39.74 6.32
CA TYR A 328 0.35 41.12 5.95
C TYR A 328 -0.95 41.16 5.11
N LEU A 329 -1.10 40.28 4.13
CA LEU A 329 -2.31 40.19 3.29
C LEU A 329 -3.53 39.83 4.14
N HIS A 330 -3.40 38.89 5.07
CA HIS A 330 -4.49 38.49 5.97
C HIS A 330 -4.96 39.65 6.85
N LYS A 331 -4.04 40.45 7.39
CA LYS A 331 -4.38 41.61 8.24
C LYS A 331 -5.05 42.76 7.47
N ASN A 332 -4.63 43.02 6.23
CA ASN A 332 -5.03 44.23 5.51
C ASN A 332 -6.14 44.04 4.49
N ASN A 333 -6.37 42.80 3.98
CA ASN A 333 -7.33 42.51 2.90
C ASN A 333 -8.39 41.49 3.26
N GLY A 334 -8.53 41.08 4.52
CA GLY A 334 -9.39 39.97 4.92
C GLY A 334 -8.90 38.60 4.43
N GLY A 335 -7.71 38.52 3.88
CA GLY A 335 -6.94 37.27 3.62
C GLY A 335 -7.42 36.37 2.51
N TYR A 336 -8.66 36.52 2.02
CA TYR A 336 -9.22 35.59 1.04
C TYR A 336 -8.91 36.02 -0.39
N ILE A 337 -8.12 35.21 -1.11
CA ILE A 337 -7.92 35.34 -2.56
C ILE A 337 -8.59 34.16 -3.25
N LYS A 338 -9.45 34.45 -4.25
CA LYS A 338 -10.17 33.39 -4.98
C LYS A 338 -9.18 32.46 -5.70
N ARG A 339 -9.37 31.15 -5.55
CA ARG A 339 -8.56 30.13 -6.24
C ARG A 339 -8.46 30.37 -7.74
N GLN A 340 -9.55 30.76 -8.37
CA GLN A 340 -9.61 31.14 -9.78
C GLN A 340 -8.54 32.17 -10.17
N PHE A 341 -8.37 33.23 -9.37
CA PHE A 341 -7.35 34.26 -9.61
C PHE A 341 -5.94 33.67 -9.49
N VAL A 342 -5.67 32.89 -8.43
CA VAL A 342 -4.36 32.26 -8.21
C VAL A 342 -4.00 31.35 -9.38
N LEU A 343 -4.92 30.49 -9.81
CA LEU A 343 -4.69 29.57 -10.91
C LEU A 343 -4.44 30.28 -12.23
N ASN A 344 -5.26 31.27 -12.58
CA ASN A 344 -5.12 31.96 -13.86
C ASN A 344 -3.81 32.79 -13.93
N GLU A 345 -3.41 33.46 -12.84
CA GLU A 345 -2.11 34.16 -12.76
C GLU A 345 -0.92 33.20 -12.88
N LEU A 346 -0.95 32.08 -12.14
CA LEU A 346 0.11 31.08 -12.21
C LEU A 346 0.22 30.46 -13.59
N LEU A 347 -0.91 30.04 -14.18
CA LEU A 347 -0.91 29.38 -15.49
C LEU A 347 -0.50 30.34 -16.62
N SER A 348 -0.87 31.61 -16.55
CA SER A 348 -0.39 32.64 -17.46
C SER A 348 1.14 32.79 -17.36
N TYR A 349 1.68 32.78 -16.15
CA TYR A 349 3.12 32.78 -15.93
C TYR A 349 3.77 31.52 -16.53
N LEU A 350 3.26 30.31 -16.22
CA LEU A 350 3.83 29.06 -16.72
C LEU A 350 3.79 28.97 -18.24
N LYS A 351 2.71 29.44 -18.88
CA LYS A 351 2.60 29.52 -20.34
C LYS A 351 3.66 30.47 -20.90
N SER A 352 3.78 31.68 -20.35
CA SER A 352 4.76 32.69 -20.80
C SER A 352 6.23 32.27 -20.64
N LYS A 353 6.53 31.37 -19.69
CA LYS A 353 7.88 30.86 -19.41
C LYS A 353 8.12 29.45 -19.97
N GLU A 354 7.22 28.95 -20.78
CA GLU A 354 7.29 27.60 -21.38
C GLU A 354 7.49 26.48 -20.34
N MET A 355 6.84 26.62 -19.19
CA MET A 355 6.94 25.66 -18.09
C MET A 355 5.87 24.57 -18.11
N LEU A 356 5.09 24.47 -19.19
CA LEU A 356 4.11 23.41 -19.45
C LEU A 356 4.77 22.24 -20.22
N PRO A 357 4.24 21.00 -20.14
CA PRO A 357 3.03 20.59 -19.42
C PRO A 357 3.22 20.52 -17.90
N ALA A 358 2.11 20.66 -17.18
CA ALA A 358 2.08 20.64 -15.73
C ALA A 358 1.04 19.66 -15.17
N ILE A 359 1.33 19.09 -13.99
CA ILE A 359 0.34 18.38 -13.15
C ILE A 359 0.02 19.25 -11.95
N CYS A 360 -1.26 19.40 -11.64
CA CYS A 360 -1.76 20.14 -10.49
C CYS A 360 -2.43 19.17 -9.51
N PHE A 361 -1.81 18.92 -8.35
CA PHE A 361 -2.37 18.05 -7.32
C PHE A 361 -3.39 18.77 -6.44
N VAL A 362 -4.57 18.14 -6.32
CA VAL A 362 -5.72 18.63 -5.54
C VAL A 362 -6.30 17.45 -4.76
N PHE A 363 -6.34 17.52 -3.43
CA PHE A 363 -6.69 16.38 -2.57
C PHE A 363 -8.21 16.19 -2.36
N SER A 364 -9.03 16.61 -3.33
CA SER A 364 -10.47 16.37 -3.32
C SER A 364 -11.00 16.29 -4.75
N ARG A 365 -11.74 15.23 -5.07
CA ARG A 365 -12.34 14.99 -6.40
C ARG A 365 -13.21 16.16 -6.85
N LYS A 366 -14.11 16.65 -5.97
CA LYS A 366 -14.96 17.83 -6.24
C LYS A 366 -14.13 19.08 -6.52
N GLN A 367 -13.05 19.29 -5.77
CA GLN A 367 -12.18 20.43 -5.97
C GLN A 367 -11.35 20.33 -7.25
N VAL A 368 -11.00 19.13 -7.72
CA VAL A 368 -10.36 18.90 -9.03
C VAL A 368 -11.25 19.43 -10.14
N GLU A 369 -12.52 19.00 -10.18
CA GLU A 369 -13.48 19.46 -11.19
C GLU A 369 -13.75 20.96 -11.13
N GLN A 370 -13.92 21.51 -9.91
CA GLN A 370 -14.14 22.94 -9.73
C GLN A 370 -12.94 23.76 -10.19
N ALA A 371 -11.71 23.35 -9.79
CA ALA A 371 -10.49 24.05 -10.18
C ALA A 371 -10.29 24.05 -11.71
N ALA A 372 -10.62 22.93 -12.37
CA ALA A 372 -10.55 22.86 -13.83
C ALA A 372 -11.50 23.86 -14.53
N ARG A 373 -12.72 23.99 -14.02
CA ARG A 373 -13.73 24.93 -14.56
C ARG A 373 -13.40 26.41 -14.30
N GLU A 374 -12.60 26.71 -13.27
CA GLU A 374 -12.17 28.05 -12.90
C GLU A 374 -11.11 28.63 -13.84
N ILE A 375 -10.51 27.82 -14.71
CA ILE A 375 -9.50 28.26 -15.68
C ILE A 375 -10.20 28.80 -16.92
N ASN A 376 -9.95 30.09 -17.22
CA ASN A 376 -10.75 30.86 -18.18
C ASN A 376 -10.15 30.98 -19.59
N PHE A 377 -8.91 30.47 -19.78
CA PHE A 377 -8.23 30.66 -21.08
C PHE A 377 -7.66 29.34 -21.62
N CYS A 378 -7.38 29.33 -22.91
CA CYS A 378 -6.80 28.18 -23.60
C CYS A 378 -5.29 28.14 -23.40
N LEU A 379 -4.78 26.94 -23.11
CA LEU A 379 -3.35 26.69 -22.90
C LEU A 379 -2.62 26.34 -24.20
N PHE A 380 -3.35 26.08 -25.29
CA PHE A 380 -2.77 25.91 -26.62
C PHE A 380 -2.39 27.27 -27.23
N ASP A 381 -1.41 27.25 -28.12
CA ASP A 381 -0.97 28.43 -28.87
C ASP A 381 -1.63 28.50 -30.26
N GLU A 382 -2.16 27.37 -30.75
CA GLU A 382 -2.81 27.26 -32.06
C GLU A 382 -4.34 27.31 -31.95
N GLU A 383 -5.01 28.16 -32.74
CA GLU A 383 -6.46 28.31 -32.77
C GLU A 383 -7.19 27.03 -33.27
N ASN A 384 -6.53 26.19 -34.06
CA ASN A 384 -7.11 24.98 -34.64
C ASN A 384 -7.03 23.72 -33.74
N ALA A 385 -6.50 23.81 -32.53
CA ALA A 385 -6.32 22.66 -31.65
C ALA A 385 -7.66 22.01 -31.22
N HIS A 386 -8.74 22.79 -31.12
CA HIS A 386 -10.07 22.34 -30.68
C HIS A 386 -10.59 21.14 -31.48
N GLY A 387 -10.71 21.26 -32.78
CA GLY A 387 -11.26 20.21 -33.64
C GLY A 387 -10.40 18.94 -33.73
N TYR A 388 -9.12 19.06 -33.46
CA TYR A 388 -8.22 17.90 -33.42
C TYR A 388 -8.44 17.07 -32.16
N VAL A 389 -8.63 17.71 -31.02
CA VAL A 389 -8.80 17.04 -29.73
C VAL A 389 -10.10 16.22 -29.71
N GLU A 390 -11.22 16.80 -30.10
CA GLU A 390 -12.51 16.07 -30.17
C GLU A 390 -12.43 14.87 -31.13
N ARG A 391 -11.82 15.05 -32.29
CA ARG A 391 -11.64 13.98 -33.28
C ARG A 391 -10.79 12.85 -32.71
N GLU A 392 -9.73 13.16 -31.97
CA GLU A 392 -8.84 12.18 -31.36
C GLU A 392 -9.53 11.43 -30.21
N CYS A 393 -10.31 12.11 -29.37
CA CYS A 393 -11.14 11.48 -28.34
C CYS A 393 -12.10 10.45 -28.96
N ARG A 394 -12.80 10.84 -29.99
CA ARG A 394 -13.73 9.97 -30.76
C ARG A 394 -12.97 8.79 -31.38
N HIS A 395 -11.83 9.04 -32.00
CA HIS A 395 -11.02 8.01 -32.64
C HIS A 395 -10.53 6.96 -31.64
N ILE A 396 -10.05 7.37 -30.46
CA ILE A 396 -9.62 6.47 -29.39
C ILE A 396 -10.76 5.54 -28.97
N LEU A 397 -11.95 6.08 -28.71
CA LEU A 397 -13.11 5.28 -28.32
C LEU A 397 -13.58 4.36 -29.45
N GLN A 398 -13.68 4.86 -30.67
CA GLN A 398 -14.14 4.13 -31.84
C GLN A 398 -13.20 2.98 -32.20
N SER A 399 -11.89 3.12 -31.96
CA SER A 399 -10.90 2.08 -32.28
C SER A 399 -11.00 0.84 -31.39
N LYS A 400 -11.64 0.94 -30.23
CA LYS A 400 -11.69 -0.12 -29.20
C LYS A 400 -13.11 -0.59 -28.86
N PHE A 401 -14.11 0.27 -28.99
CA PHE A 401 -15.49 -0.04 -28.60
C PHE A 401 -16.43 0.02 -29.80
N GLN A 402 -17.18 -1.05 -30.02
CA GLN A 402 -18.25 -1.07 -31.04
C GLN A 402 -19.38 -0.09 -30.66
N ASN A 403 -19.71 0.02 -29.38
CA ASN A 403 -20.75 0.88 -28.84
C ASN A 403 -20.20 2.24 -28.38
N TYR A 404 -19.17 2.79 -29.05
CA TYR A 404 -18.54 4.04 -28.63
C TYR A 404 -19.52 5.23 -28.55
N GLN A 405 -20.64 5.22 -29.26
CA GLN A 405 -21.69 6.25 -29.25
C GLN A 405 -22.24 6.46 -27.82
N GLU A 406 -22.43 5.39 -27.05
CA GLU A 406 -22.92 5.47 -25.67
C GLU A 406 -22.04 6.36 -24.77
N TYR A 407 -20.72 6.35 -25.01
CA TYR A 407 -19.77 7.19 -24.27
C TYR A 407 -19.83 8.65 -24.72
N LEU A 408 -20.06 8.92 -26.03
CA LEU A 408 -20.11 10.28 -26.55
C LEU A 408 -21.34 11.06 -26.01
N ASP A 409 -22.44 10.37 -25.74
CA ASP A 409 -23.68 10.94 -25.21
C ASP A 409 -23.58 11.26 -23.70
N LEU A 410 -22.54 10.78 -22.99
CA LEU A 410 -22.39 11.04 -21.56
C LEU A 410 -22.09 12.53 -21.30
N PRO A 411 -22.79 13.18 -20.36
CA PRO A 411 -22.45 14.53 -19.90
C PRO A 411 -21.01 14.63 -19.35
N GLU A 412 -20.51 13.56 -18.77
CA GLU A 412 -19.14 13.47 -18.26
C GLU A 412 -18.13 13.55 -19.43
N TYR A 413 -18.35 12.80 -20.51
CA TYR A 413 -17.53 12.88 -21.72
C TYR A 413 -17.50 14.29 -22.30
N GLN A 414 -18.68 14.89 -22.49
CA GLN A 414 -18.79 16.25 -23.05
C GLN A 414 -18.06 17.27 -22.17
N SER A 415 -18.18 17.18 -20.85
CA SER A 415 -17.46 18.04 -19.91
C SER A 415 -15.94 17.86 -19.99
N ILE A 416 -15.47 16.62 -20.15
CA ILE A 416 -14.03 16.31 -20.30
C ILE A 416 -13.51 16.87 -21.62
N VAL A 417 -14.24 16.69 -22.73
CA VAL A 417 -13.84 17.22 -24.06
C VAL A 417 -13.75 18.75 -24.04
N GLN A 418 -14.72 19.44 -23.45
CA GLN A 418 -14.67 20.92 -23.30
C GLN A 418 -13.42 21.40 -22.54
N LEU A 419 -12.96 20.66 -21.54
CA LEU A 419 -11.71 20.98 -20.85
C LEU A 419 -10.50 20.67 -21.72
N LEU A 420 -10.50 19.52 -22.39
CA LEU A 420 -9.43 19.09 -23.28
C LEU A 420 -9.19 20.05 -24.45
N GLU A 421 -10.24 20.66 -24.97
CA GLU A 421 -10.16 21.72 -25.99
C GLU A 421 -9.39 22.96 -25.51
N LYS A 422 -9.32 23.20 -24.20
CA LYS A 422 -8.49 24.23 -23.60
C LYS A 422 -7.06 23.73 -23.25
N GLY A 423 -6.74 22.47 -23.53
CA GLY A 423 -5.49 21.83 -23.12
C GLY A 423 -5.49 21.42 -21.65
N ILE A 424 -6.67 21.34 -21.02
CA ILE A 424 -6.84 21.00 -19.60
C ILE A 424 -7.49 19.63 -19.49
N ALA A 425 -7.04 18.83 -18.55
CA ALA A 425 -7.70 17.56 -18.23
C ALA A 425 -7.84 17.37 -16.71
N ILE A 426 -8.75 16.47 -16.34
CA ILE A 426 -8.95 16.04 -14.97
C ILE A 426 -8.69 14.54 -14.84
N HIS A 427 -8.15 14.12 -13.69
CA HIS A 427 -7.89 12.71 -13.43
C HIS A 427 -8.11 12.38 -11.95
N HIS A 428 -9.13 11.61 -11.66
CA HIS A 428 -9.40 11.09 -10.32
C HIS A 428 -10.22 9.79 -10.38
N ALA A 429 -10.24 9.05 -9.31
CA ALA A 429 -10.87 7.74 -9.23
C ALA A 429 -12.40 7.72 -9.44
N GLY A 430 -13.06 8.88 -9.38
CA GLY A 430 -14.50 9.03 -9.64
C GLY A 430 -14.87 9.11 -11.12
N ILE A 431 -13.94 9.37 -12.02
CA ILE A 431 -14.17 9.39 -13.47
C ILE A 431 -14.36 7.96 -13.97
N LEU A 432 -15.25 7.80 -14.96
CA LEU A 432 -15.45 6.52 -15.64
C LEU A 432 -14.10 5.93 -16.11
N PRO A 433 -13.77 4.67 -15.79
CA PRO A 433 -12.44 4.09 -16.10
C PRO A 433 -12.01 4.28 -17.56
N VAL A 434 -12.90 4.05 -18.52
CA VAL A 434 -12.63 4.25 -19.96
C VAL A 434 -12.27 5.69 -20.29
N LEU A 435 -12.99 6.68 -19.74
CA LEU A 435 -12.70 8.10 -19.98
C LEU A 435 -11.40 8.54 -19.30
N ARG A 436 -11.07 7.93 -18.17
CA ARG A 436 -9.80 8.16 -17.49
C ARG A 436 -8.62 7.62 -18.30
N GLU A 437 -8.72 6.41 -18.86
CA GLU A 437 -7.73 5.84 -19.77
C GLU A 437 -7.60 6.66 -21.04
N MET A 438 -8.71 7.21 -21.58
CA MET A 438 -8.67 8.15 -22.71
C MET A 438 -7.84 9.40 -22.38
N VAL A 439 -8.02 9.98 -21.20
CA VAL A 439 -7.21 11.13 -20.73
C VAL A 439 -5.72 10.75 -20.64
N GLU A 440 -5.41 9.55 -20.13
CA GLU A 440 -4.05 9.05 -20.04
C GLU A 440 -3.39 8.92 -21.43
N LEU A 441 -4.09 8.33 -22.40
CA LEU A 441 -3.61 8.21 -23.79
C LEU A 441 -3.41 9.57 -24.46
N LEU A 442 -4.32 10.53 -24.23
CA LEU A 442 -4.20 11.89 -24.76
C LEU A 442 -3.03 12.65 -24.10
N PHE A 443 -2.74 12.38 -22.84
CA PHE A 443 -1.57 12.95 -22.16
C PHE A 443 -0.27 12.44 -22.78
N GLU A 444 -0.17 11.15 -23.06
CA GLU A 444 0.99 10.54 -23.74
C GLU A 444 1.20 11.16 -25.14
N LYS A 445 0.10 11.37 -25.89
CA LYS A 445 0.12 12.01 -27.21
C LYS A 445 0.40 13.53 -27.17
N GLY A 446 0.46 14.16 -25.99
CA GLY A 446 0.82 15.56 -25.81
C GLY A 446 -0.34 16.56 -25.99
N PHE A 447 -1.58 16.09 -26.02
CA PHE A 447 -2.79 16.96 -26.12
C PHE A 447 -3.16 17.65 -24.80
N ILE A 448 -2.48 17.33 -23.70
CA ILE A 448 -2.77 17.90 -22.39
C ILE A 448 -1.60 18.78 -21.93
N ARG A 449 -1.88 20.05 -21.67
CA ARG A 449 -0.95 21.04 -21.15
C ARG A 449 -1.01 21.15 -19.63
N LEU A 450 -2.20 20.96 -19.05
CA LEU A 450 -2.41 20.94 -17.61
C LEU A 450 -3.31 19.76 -17.24
N LEU A 451 -2.84 18.93 -16.33
CA LEU A 451 -3.62 17.86 -15.74
C LEU A 451 -3.89 18.17 -14.27
N LEU A 452 -5.16 18.32 -13.88
CA LEU A 452 -5.55 18.41 -12.47
C LEU A 452 -5.88 17.01 -11.97
N ALA A 453 -5.21 16.57 -10.91
CA ALA A 453 -5.31 15.18 -10.46
C ALA A 453 -5.33 15.04 -8.92
N THR A 454 -5.92 13.95 -8.45
CA THR A 454 -5.74 13.50 -7.07
C THR A 454 -4.42 12.72 -6.92
N GLU A 455 -4.04 12.40 -5.68
CA GLU A 455 -2.79 11.68 -5.36
C GLU A 455 -2.66 10.33 -6.10
N THR A 456 -3.77 9.67 -6.42
CA THR A 456 -3.79 8.37 -7.11
C THR A 456 -3.07 8.40 -8.47
N PHE A 457 -3.00 9.56 -9.10
CA PHE A 457 -2.24 9.74 -10.34
C PHE A 457 -0.71 9.70 -10.12
N ALA A 458 -0.24 9.99 -8.92
CA ALA A 458 1.18 9.94 -8.62
C ALA A 458 1.74 8.52 -8.63
N VAL A 459 0.87 7.52 -8.52
CA VAL A 459 1.25 6.12 -8.38
C VAL A 459 1.25 5.40 -9.72
N GLY A 460 2.38 4.83 -10.08
CA GLY A 460 2.52 3.85 -11.16
C GLY A 460 2.52 4.38 -12.60
N LEU A 461 1.77 5.44 -12.92
CA LEU A 461 1.69 5.96 -14.28
C LEU A 461 2.98 6.68 -14.70
N ASN A 462 3.54 6.33 -15.85
CA ASN A 462 4.77 6.94 -16.36
C ASN A 462 4.50 8.18 -17.20
N MET A 463 4.03 9.24 -16.56
CA MET A 463 3.65 10.51 -17.22
C MET A 463 4.41 11.70 -16.61
N PRO A 464 5.72 11.85 -16.90
CA PRO A 464 6.50 12.94 -16.35
C PRO A 464 6.14 14.27 -17.03
N THR A 465 6.08 15.33 -16.23
CA THR A 465 5.80 16.71 -16.68
C THR A 465 6.99 17.63 -16.40
N LYS A 466 6.99 18.82 -16.98
CA LYS A 466 7.98 19.83 -16.68
C LYS A 466 7.77 20.43 -15.28
N THR A 467 6.50 20.65 -14.91
CA THR A 467 6.11 21.32 -13.66
C THR A 467 5.07 20.50 -12.88
N VAL A 468 5.18 20.52 -11.56
CA VAL A 468 4.17 20.02 -10.62
C VAL A 468 3.68 21.19 -9.76
N ILE A 469 2.38 21.28 -9.53
CA ILE A 469 1.72 22.32 -8.76
C ILE A 469 0.97 21.66 -7.60
N PHE A 470 1.07 22.25 -6.41
CA PHE A 470 0.30 21.86 -5.23
C PHE A 470 -0.66 22.97 -4.82
N LEU A 471 -1.97 22.70 -4.81
CA LEU A 471 -2.99 23.63 -4.29
C LEU A 471 -3.23 23.46 -2.79
N GLY A 472 -2.67 22.44 -2.19
CA GLY A 472 -2.71 22.14 -0.77
C GLY A 472 -1.56 21.20 -0.40
N LEU A 473 -1.26 21.09 0.90
CA LEU A 473 -0.22 20.21 1.44
C LEU A 473 -0.77 19.25 2.51
N SER A 474 -2.09 19.20 2.64
CA SER A 474 -2.79 18.34 3.60
C SER A 474 -3.84 17.49 2.91
N LYS A 475 -4.04 16.27 3.41
CA LYS A 475 -5.07 15.35 2.92
C LYS A 475 -5.88 14.76 4.07
N PHE A 476 -7.08 14.29 3.76
CA PHE A 476 -7.96 13.60 4.69
C PHE A 476 -7.57 12.11 4.78
N ASN A 477 -7.43 11.59 5.99
CA ASN A 477 -7.00 10.20 6.26
C ASN A 477 -8.14 9.27 6.71
N GLY A 478 -9.40 9.69 6.50
CA GLY A 478 -10.59 8.97 6.98
C GLY A 478 -11.14 9.50 8.31
N GLY A 479 -10.31 10.10 9.17
CA GLY A 479 -10.72 10.68 10.45
C GLY A 479 -10.43 12.17 10.58
N SER A 480 -9.29 12.63 10.07
CA SER A 480 -8.83 14.02 10.22
C SER A 480 -8.02 14.49 9.02
N MET A 481 -7.85 15.81 8.91
CA MET A 481 -6.89 16.40 7.97
C MET A 481 -5.49 16.26 8.54
N ARG A 482 -4.54 15.75 7.75
CA ARG A 482 -3.11 15.69 8.09
C ARG A 482 -2.25 16.23 6.97
N GLN A 483 -1.05 16.66 7.30
CA GLN A 483 -0.05 17.02 6.31
C GLN A 483 0.43 15.79 5.55
N LEU A 484 0.92 16.02 4.33
CA LEU A 484 1.58 14.99 3.54
C LEU A 484 2.83 14.47 4.24
N TYR A 485 3.02 13.17 4.19
CA TYR A 485 4.29 12.58 4.59
C TYR A 485 5.39 12.86 3.55
N PRO A 486 6.68 12.86 3.94
CA PRO A 486 7.79 13.10 3.02
C PRO A 486 7.78 12.21 1.77
N HIS A 487 7.46 10.93 1.92
CA HIS A 487 7.39 10.00 0.79
C HIS A 487 6.22 10.29 -0.16
N GLU A 488 5.02 10.63 0.36
CA GLU A 488 3.87 11.02 -0.45
C GLU A 488 4.18 12.27 -1.27
N TYR A 489 4.74 13.28 -0.60
CA TYR A 489 5.16 14.51 -1.25
C TYR A 489 6.22 14.24 -2.34
N THR A 490 7.27 13.48 -2.01
CA THR A 490 8.36 13.16 -2.95
C THR A 490 7.86 12.36 -4.16
N GLN A 491 6.91 11.46 -3.99
CA GLN A 491 6.31 10.69 -5.08
C GLN A 491 5.54 11.59 -6.06
N MET A 492 4.77 12.55 -5.56
CA MET A 492 4.03 13.53 -6.37
C MET A 492 4.98 14.57 -7.01
N ALA A 493 5.87 15.17 -6.22
CA ALA A 493 6.88 16.12 -6.70
C ALA A 493 7.80 15.46 -7.74
N GLY A 494 8.02 14.16 -7.57
CA GLY A 494 8.80 13.32 -8.46
C GLY A 494 8.29 13.22 -9.90
N ARG A 495 7.07 13.64 -10.17
CA ARG A 495 6.53 13.74 -11.53
C ARG A 495 7.08 14.95 -12.30
N ALA A 496 7.73 15.93 -11.64
CA ALA A 496 8.37 17.05 -12.30
C ALA A 496 9.72 16.66 -12.90
N GLY A 497 10.03 17.18 -14.08
CA GLY A 497 11.29 16.98 -14.78
C GLY A 497 11.32 15.73 -15.66
N ARG A 498 11.35 15.93 -16.99
CA ARG A 498 11.37 14.85 -18.00
C ARG A 498 12.81 14.50 -18.35
N ARG A 499 13.20 13.24 -18.15
CA ARG A 499 14.53 12.74 -18.51
C ARG A 499 14.82 12.98 -20.00
N GLY A 500 15.99 13.53 -20.30
CA GLY A 500 16.43 13.84 -21.65
C GLY A 500 15.78 15.05 -22.34
N LYS A 501 14.83 15.73 -21.63
CA LYS A 501 14.14 16.93 -22.16
C LYS A 501 14.31 18.15 -21.25
N ASP A 502 14.31 17.96 -19.94
CA ASP A 502 14.38 19.06 -18.96
C ASP A 502 15.67 18.98 -18.15
N VAL A 503 16.30 20.13 -17.89
CA VAL A 503 17.49 20.24 -17.04
C VAL A 503 17.12 20.27 -15.57
N VAL A 504 15.96 20.89 -15.24
CA VAL A 504 15.42 21.04 -13.87
C VAL A 504 13.91 20.81 -13.92
N GLY A 505 13.40 20.08 -12.97
CA GLY A 505 11.96 19.96 -12.72
C GLY A 505 11.50 21.05 -11.72
N HIS A 506 10.32 21.61 -11.96
CA HIS A 506 9.75 22.69 -11.17
C HIS A 506 8.61 22.18 -10.29
N VAL A 507 8.66 22.47 -9.00
CA VAL A 507 7.57 22.15 -8.06
C VAL A 507 7.09 23.44 -7.43
N ILE A 508 5.80 23.75 -7.54
CA ILE A 508 5.23 25.07 -7.15
C ILE A 508 4.11 24.84 -6.12
N HIS A 509 4.22 25.53 -4.98
CA HIS A 509 3.21 25.53 -3.91
C HIS A 509 2.42 26.84 -3.95
N CYS A 510 1.11 26.76 -4.15
CA CYS A 510 0.22 27.93 -4.17
C CYS A 510 -0.14 28.35 -2.75
N VAL A 511 0.75 29.07 -2.08
CA VAL A 511 0.67 29.38 -0.65
C VAL A 511 -0.51 30.26 -0.21
N ASN A 512 -1.25 30.84 -1.16
CA ASN A 512 -2.51 31.51 -0.88
C ASN A 512 -3.67 30.57 -0.50
N LEU A 513 -3.56 29.29 -0.88
CA LEU A 513 -4.70 28.36 -0.89
C LEU A 513 -4.70 27.40 0.29
N PHE A 514 -3.68 27.45 1.13
CA PHE A 514 -3.56 26.62 2.32
C PHE A 514 -2.80 27.36 3.44
N GLU A 515 -3.03 26.94 4.65
CA GLU A 515 -2.26 27.44 5.80
C GLU A 515 -0.83 26.87 5.75
N MET A 516 0.16 27.75 5.80
CA MET A 516 1.57 27.34 5.76
C MET A 516 1.92 26.56 7.04
N PRO A 517 2.44 25.32 6.88
CA PRO A 517 3.01 24.57 8.00
C PRO A 517 4.11 25.36 8.72
N THR A 518 4.48 24.97 9.93
CA THR A 518 5.67 25.52 10.60
C THR A 518 6.92 25.25 9.76
N THR A 519 7.97 26.06 9.95
CA THR A 519 9.20 25.87 9.15
C THR A 519 9.81 24.49 9.33
N THR A 520 9.71 23.89 10.51
CA THR A 520 10.19 22.54 10.82
C THR A 520 9.38 21.47 10.11
N GLU A 521 8.06 21.55 10.18
CA GLU A 521 7.15 20.62 9.49
C GLU A 521 7.31 20.73 7.96
N TYR A 522 7.38 21.96 7.45
CA TYR A 522 7.54 22.19 6.01
C TYR A 522 8.87 21.66 5.50
N LYS A 523 9.97 21.92 6.22
CA LYS A 523 11.29 21.38 5.91
C LYS A 523 11.27 19.84 5.96
N HIS A 524 10.68 19.26 7.02
CA HIS A 524 10.56 17.80 7.15
C HIS A 524 9.78 17.18 6.00
N MET A 525 8.64 17.76 5.59
CA MET A 525 7.87 17.27 4.45
C MET A 525 8.66 17.30 3.14
N LEU A 526 9.43 18.39 2.90
CA LEU A 526 10.18 18.61 1.64
C LEU A 526 11.46 17.80 1.54
N THR A 527 12.15 17.57 2.66
CA THR A 527 13.51 17.01 2.70
C THR A 527 13.66 15.86 3.71
N GLY A 528 12.56 15.38 4.28
CA GLY A 528 12.57 14.29 5.25
C GLY A 528 12.97 12.95 4.63
N PRO A 529 13.29 11.96 5.48
CA PRO A 529 13.72 10.65 5.01
C PRO A 529 12.61 9.93 4.24
N PRO A 530 12.95 8.98 3.37
CA PRO A 530 12.01 8.05 2.76
C PRO A 530 11.25 7.23 3.81
N GLN A 531 10.18 6.57 3.40
CA GLN A 531 9.45 5.66 4.30
C GLN A 531 10.29 4.41 4.59
N THR A 532 10.22 3.94 5.84
CA THR A 532 10.70 2.61 6.23
C THR A 532 9.65 1.58 5.86
N LEU A 533 10.06 0.41 5.38
CA LEU A 533 9.14 -0.69 5.14
C LEU A 533 8.77 -1.33 6.47
N VAL A 534 7.48 -1.40 6.75
CA VAL A 534 6.90 -1.98 7.96
C VAL A 534 5.85 -2.99 7.54
N SER A 535 5.88 -4.15 8.16
CA SER A 535 4.88 -5.18 7.89
C SER A 535 3.45 -4.69 8.13
N LYS A 536 2.56 -5.06 7.21
CA LYS A 536 1.10 -4.93 7.32
C LYS A 536 0.42 -6.29 7.37
N PHE A 537 1.18 -7.30 7.76
CA PHE A 537 0.68 -8.66 7.84
C PHE A 537 -0.50 -8.76 8.81
N LYS A 538 -1.59 -9.37 8.37
CA LYS A 538 -2.79 -9.61 9.16
C LYS A 538 -3.15 -11.10 9.11
N PHE A 539 -3.67 -11.58 10.22
CA PHE A 539 -4.12 -12.98 10.38
C PHE A 539 -5.54 -13.15 9.82
N SER A 540 -5.73 -13.15 8.50
CA SER A 540 -7.07 -13.23 7.92
C SER A 540 -7.64 -14.65 7.95
N PHE A 541 -8.96 -14.78 8.17
CA PHE A 541 -9.68 -16.06 8.15
C PHE A 541 -9.50 -16.78 6.82
N ASN A 542 -9.61 -16.05 5.72
CA ASN A 542 -9.47 -16.63 4.38
C ASN A 542 -8.08 -17.23 4.17
N MET A 543 -7.00 -16.50 4.54
CA MET A 543 -5.64 -17.02 4.43
C MET A 543 -5.47 -18.31 5.25
N ALA A 544 -5.96 -18.31 6.50
CA ALA A 544 -5.86 -19.47 7.36
C ALA A 544 -6.54 -20.69 6.77
N LEU A 545 -7.78 -20.52 6.31
CA LEU A 545 -8.54 -21.61 5.68
C LEU A 545 -7.88 -22.11 4.39
N THR A 546 -7.37 -21.20 3.55
CA THR A 546 -6.67 -21.58 2.31
C THR A 546 -5.36 -22.32 2.61
N MET A 547 -4.59 -21.92 3.61
CA MET A 547 -3.36 -22.61 4.01
C MET A 547 -3.66 -23.99 4.64
N MET A 548 -4.72 -24.10 5.42
CA MET A 548 -5.20 -25.40 5.95
C MET A 548 -5.64 -26.32 4.81
N GLU A 549 -6.35 -25.80 3.79
CA GLU A 549 -6.73 -26.53 2.58
C GLU A 549 -5.49 -27.04 1.84
N ALA A 550 -4.45 -26.21 1.74
CA ALA A 550 -3.16 -26.53 1.14
C ALA A 550 -2.24 -27.37 2.06
N LYS A 551 -2.66 -27.74 3.27
CA LYS A 551 -1.89 -28.48 4.28
C LYS A 551 -0.52 -27.83 4.61
N GLN A 552 -0.45 -26.50 4.54
CA GLN A 552 0.75 -25.73 4.86
C GLN A 552 0.78 -25.40 6.36
N ASP A 553 1.98 -25.42 6.94
CA ASP A 553 2.19 -25.00 8.33
C ASP A 553 2.08 -23.47 8.46
N MET A 554 0.96 -23.03 9.03
CA MET A 554 0.63 -21.63 9.20
C MET A 554 1.56 -20.93 10.19
N TYR A 555 2.00 -21.62 11.25
CA TYR A 555 2.95 -21.05 12.22
C TYR A 555 4.31 -20.82 11.59
N GLN A 556 4.82 -21.83 10.87
CA GLN A 556 6.09 -21.70 10.15
C GLN A 556 6.03 -20.57 9.13
N PHE A 557 4.96 -20.47 8.35
CA PHE A 557 4.78 -19.40 7.37
C PHE A 557 4.79 -18.01 8.01
N MET A 558 4.09 -17.84 9.13
CA MET A 558 4.01 -16.56 9.82
C MET A 558 5.30 -16.15 10.49
N THR A 559 6.08 -17.11 11.00
CA THR A 559 7.40 -16.82 11.58
C THR A 559 8.44 -16.40 10.54
N GLN A 560 8.17 -16.64 9.25
CA GLN A 560 8.97 -16.18 8.12
C GLN A 560 8.58 -14.77 7.65
N SER A 561 7.45 -14.23 8.08
CA SER A 561 6.97 -12.92 7.66
C SER A 561 7.87 -11.76 8.13
N LEU A 562 7.78 -10.63 7.44
CA LEU A 562 8.45 -9.38 7.85
C LEU A 562 7.93 -8.92 9.23
N LEU A 563 6.67 -9.23 9.58
CA LEU A 563 6.12 -9.02 10.92
C LEU A 563 6.99 -9.67 11.99
N SER A 564 7.42 -10.92 11.78
CA SER A 564 8.28 -11.62 12.74
C SER A 564 9.67 -11.00 12.89
N VAL A 565 10.18 -10.33 11.85
CA VAL A 565 11.41 -9.53 11.95
C VAL A 565 11.19 -8.30 12.82
N ASP A 566 10.07 -7.59 12.62
CA ASP A 566 9.72 -6.42 13.42
C ASP A 566 9.50 -6.81 14.89
N LEU A 567 8.76 -7.90 15.17
CA LEU A 567 8.56 -8.42 16.52
C LEU A 567 9.89 -8.80 17.20
N ARG A 568 10.78 -9.50 16.50
CA ARG A 568 12.12 -9.84 17.04
C ARG A 568 12.96 -8.60 17.36
N ARG A 569 12.84 -7.54 16.58
CA ARG A 569 13.51 -6.26 16.84
C ARG A 569 12.93 -5.59 18.09
N GLU A 570 11.62 -5.63 18.24
CA GLU A 570 10.92 -5.10 19.42
C GLU A 570 11.31 -5.86 20.69
N VAL A 571 11.35 -7.19 20.65
CA VAL A 571 11.84 -8.05 21.77
C VAL A 571 13.26 -7.66 22.18
N LYS A 572 14.19 -7.50 21.22
CA LYS A 572 15.54 -7.02 21.53
C LYS A 572 15.53 -5.62 22.17
N GLY A 573 14.60 -4.75 21.77
CA GLY A 573 14.40 -3.46 22.42
C GLY A 573 14.02 -3.60 23.89
N TYR A 574 13.06 -4.48 24.19
CA TYR A 574 12.66 -4.78 25.57
C TYR A 574 13.79 -5.42 26.39
N ASP A 575 14.63 -6.27 25.79
CA ASP A 575 15.81 -6.83 26.47
C ASP A 575 16.76 -5.73 26.94
N LEU A 576 17.11 -4.80 26.02
CA LEU A 576 18.00 -3.68 26.35
C LEU A 576 17.38 -2.72 27.39
N GLU A 577 16.07 -2.52 27.36
CA GLU A 577 15.36 -1.69 28.33
C GLU A 577 15.29 -2.37 29.70
N ALA A 578 15.00 -3.69 29.70
CA ALA A 578 15.01 -4.50 30.91
C ALA A 578 16.39 -4.53 31.58
N GLU A 579 17.47 -4.69 30.82
CA GLU A 579 18.83 -4.62 31.36
C GLU A 579 19.15 -3.28 32.04
N LYS A 580 18.79 -2.18 31.38
CA LYS A 580 18.98 -0.84 31.96
C LYS A 580 18.17 -0.64 33.22
N MET A 581 16.92 -1.09 33.21
CA MET A 581 16.01 -0.97 34.34
C MET A 581 16.44 -1.89 35.50
N GLN A 582 16.98 -3.07 35.21
CA GLN A 582 17.57 -4.00 36.18
C GLN A 582 18.77 -3.36 36.91
N GLN A 583 19.66 -2.69 36.19
CA GLN A 583 20.77 -1.94 36.81
C GLN A 583 20.28 -0.82 37.74
N VAL A 584 19.20 -0.13 37.37
CA VAL A 584 18.58 0.89 38.23
C VAL A 584 17.95 0.25 39.46
N TYR A 585 17.30 -0.90 39.31
CA TYR A 585 16.72 -1.68 40.39
C TYR A 585 17.78 -2.10 41.41
N GLU A 586 18.90 -2.65 40.96
CA GLU A 586 20.04 -3.10 41.82
C GLU A 586 20.61 -1.91 42.59
N LYS A 587 20.87 -0.78 41.94
CA LYS A 587 21.35 0.43 42.62
C LYS A 587 20.37 0.94 43.70
N LYS A 588 19.08 0.92 43.42
CA LYS A 588 18.06 1.34 44.40
C LYS A 588 17.91 0.34 45.55
N THR A 589 18.11 -0.94 45.26
CA THR A 589 18.10 -2.00 46.28
C THR A 589 19.29 -1.82 47.24
N GLU A 590 20.49 -1.55 46.74
CA GLU A 590 21.67 -1.22 47.55
C GLU A 590 21.41 0.00 48.43
N LEU A 591 20.81 1.06 47.86
CA LEU A 591 20.46 2.28 48.61
C LEU A 591 19.41 2.03 49.71
N LEU A 592 18.49 1.07 49.52
CA LEU A 592 17.51 0.66 50.48
C LEU A 592 18.17 -0.16 51.63
N HIS A 593 19.12 -1.05 51.30
CA HIS A 593 19.90 -1.82 52.28
C HIS A 593 20.77 -0.91 53.17
N LEU A 594 21.17 0.25 52.69
CA LEU A 594 21.86 1.27 53.50
C LEU A 594 20.86 2.06 54.37
N GLY A 595 19.56 1.82 54.27
CA GLY A 595 18.51 2.40 55.12
C GLY A 595 18.59 1.87 56.55
N ARG A 596 18.03 2.63 57.49
CA ARG A 596 18.00 2.28 58.90
C ARG A 596 16.75 1.49 59.28
N THR A 597 15.76 1.38 58.41
CA THR A 597 14.51 0.66 58.62
C THR A 597 14.52 -0.65 57.82
N PRO A 598 14.22 -1.80 58.43
CA PRO A 598 14.16 -3.07 57.71
C PRO A 598 13.10 -3.06 56.58
N PRO A 599 13.36 -3.60 55.41
CA PRO A 599 12.45 -3.62 54.27
C PRO A 599 11.06 -4.24 54.60
N GLU A 600 11.05 -5.28 55.45
CA GLU A 600 9.79 -5.90 55.90
C GLU A 600 8.87 -4.95 56.65
N VAL A 601 9.46 -4.09 57.51
CA VAL A 601 8.73 -3.08 58.25
C VAL A 601 8.19 -2.00 57.32
N LEU A 602 8.98 -1.60 56.32
CA LEU A 602 8.55 -0.63 55.29
C LEU A 602 7.37 -1.18 54.47
N LYS A 603 7.45 -2.46 54.07
CA LYS A 603 6.34 -3.12 53.36
C LYS A 603 5.07 -3.19 54.21
N LEU A 604 5.21 -3.55 55.50
CA LEU A 604 4.05 -3.59 56.41
C LEU A 604 3.46 -2.20 56.61
N TYR A 605 4.32 -1.20 56.84
CA TYR A 605 3.90 0.19 57.01
C TYR A 605 3.11 0.68 55.76
N LYS A 606 3.64 0.47 54.58
CA LYS A 606 3.00 0.84 53.33
C LYS A 606 1.64 0.15 53.17
N THR A 607 1.58 -1.16 53.43
CA THR A 607 0.35 -1.95 53.28
C THR A 607 -0.75 -1.43 54.22
N ILE A 608 -0.43 -1.00 55.43
CA ILE A 608 -1.36 -0.42 56.39
C ILE A 608 -1.75 0.99 55.96
N PHE A 609 -0.77 1.79 55.53
CA PHE A 609 -0.97 3.17 55.09
C PHE A 609 -1.90 3.26 53.85
N ASP A 610 -1.69 2.40 52.83
CA ASP A 610 -2.49 2.38 51.60
C ASP A 610 -3.94 1.91 51.88
N LYS A 611 -4.14 0.99 52.84
CA LYS A 611 -5.47 0.52 53.23
C LYS A 611 -6.21 1.49 54.16
N LEU A 612 -5.51 2.41 54.77
CA LEU A 612 -6.07 3.33 55.79
C LEU A 612 -7.29 4.15 55.29
N PRO A 613 -7.35 4.67 54.05
CA PRO A 613 -8.51 5.40 53.55
C PRO A 613 -9.78 4.55 53.46
N HIS A 614 -9.62 3.23 53.24
CA HIS A 614 -10.72 2.28 53.03
C HIS A 614 -11.16 1.58 54.33
N MET A 615 -10.44 1.76 55.44
CA MET A 615 -10.78 1.18 56.73
C MET A 615 -11.79 2.07 57.49
N VAL A 616 -12.66 1.43 58.27
CA VAL A 616 -13.72 2.12 59.04
C VAL A 616 -13.59 1.93 60.56
N ASN A 617 -13.99 2.95 61.31
CA ASN A 617 -14.15 2.94 62.78
C ASN A 617 -12.95 2.35 63.58
N SER A 618 -13.15 1.21 64.25
CA SER A 618 -12.18 0.62 65.17
C SER A 618 -10.92 0.10 64.42
N GLU A 619 -11.05 -0.39 63.23
CA GLU A 619 -9.93 -0.85 62.40
C GLU A 619 -9.01 0.30 61.99
N ARG A 620 -9.62 1.42 61.57
CA ARG A 620 -8.87 2.66 61.23
C ARG A 620 -8.12 3.23 62.45
N LYS A 621 -8.73 3.13 63.65
CA LYS A 621 -8.09 3.58 64.87
C LYS A 621 -6.89 2.69 65.25
N ARG A 622 -7.02 1.35 65.10
CA ARG A 622 -5.92 0.40 65.34
C ARG A 622 -4.80 0.63 64.33
N ALA A 623 -5.11 0.70 63.06
CA ALA A 623 -4.11 0.92 61.98
C ALA A 623 -3.32 2.22 62.23
N ARG A 624 -3.98 3.33 62.68
CA ARG A 624 -3.27 4.56 63.08
C ARG A 624 -2.34 4.37 64.25
N ILE A 625 -2.74 3.61 65.26
CA ILE A 625 -1.88 3.30 66.41
C ILE A 625 -0.68 2.49 65.96
N ASP A 626 -0.86 1.50 65.09
CA ASP A 626 0.22 0.68 64.59
C ASP A 626 1.21 1.51 63.74
N LEU A 627 0.75 2.39 62.87
CA LEU A 627 1.59 3.30 62.12
C LEU A 627 2.39 4.24 63.05
N ASN A 628 1.76 4.85 64.04
CA ASN A 628 2.43 5.73 65.03
C ASN A 628 3.48 4.95 65.84
N ASN A 629 3.19 3.73 66.25
CA ASN A 629 4.16 2.86 66.94
C ASN A 629 5.36 2.53 66.04
N MET A 630 5.14 2.26 64.75
CA MET A 630 6.23 2.05 63.79
C MET A 630 7.07 3.31 63.61
N GLU A 631 6.46 4.49 63.47
CA GLU A 631 7.16 5.79 63.36
C GLU A 631 7.98 6.11 64.62
N PHE A 632 7.47 5.75 65.80
CA PHE A 632 8.19 5.92 67.07
C PHE A 632 9.40 4.99 67.18
N ASN A 633 9.24 3.74 66.78
CA ASN A 633 10.33 2.74 66.81
C ASN A 633 11.38 2.97 65.72
N TYR A 634 11.00 3.49 64.60
CA TYR A 634 11.89 3.70 63.42
C TYR A 634 11.85 5.18 62.98
N LYS A 635 12.74 5.99 63.57
CA LYS A 635 12.77 7.46 63.33
C LYS A 635 12.96 7.92 61.87
N PHE A 636 13.47 7.03 61.01
CA PHE A 636 13.75 7.30 59.60
C PHE A 636 12.79 6.63 58.65
N ILE A 637 11.72 6.00 59.16
CA ILE A 637 10.78 5.19 58.34
C ILE A 637 10.20 5.95 57.17
N LEU A 638 9.85 7.24 57.31
CA LEU A 638 9.29 8.07 56.24
C LEU A 638 10.33 8.37 55.14
N GLN A 639 11.60 8.56 55.51
CA GLN A 639 12.68 8.76 54.54
C GLN A 639 13.01 7.46 53.80
N ASP A 640 13.06 6.32 54.50
CA ASP A 640 13.33 5.03 53.95
C ASP A 640 12.11 4.53 53.13
N LEU A 641 10.88 4.97 53.47
CA LEU A 641 9.67 4.68 52.69
C LEU A 641 9.73 5.31 51.29
N THR A 642 10.23 6.55 51.16
CA THR A 642 10.40 7.16 49.83
C THR A 642 11.36 6.38 48.95
N LYS A 643 12.42 5.77 49.54
CA LYS A 643 13.32 4.89 48.79
C LYS A 643 12.66 3.56 48.45
N TYR A 644 11.86 3.03 49.34
CA TYR A 644 11.09 1.79 49.15
C TYR A 644 10.04 2.00 48.04
N ASP A 645 9.30 3.12 48.03
CA ASP A 645 8.35 3.47 46.99
C ASP A 645 9.04 3.58 45.63
N ALA A 646 10.20 4.27 45.59
CA ALA A 646 10.97 4.39 44.35
C ALA A 646 11.54 3.04 43.83
N LEU A 647 11.75 2.05 44.73
CA LEU A 647 12.15 0.68 44.36
C LEU A 647 10.95 -0.10 43.78
N GLU A 648 9.79 -0.02 44.43
CA GLU A 648 8.55 -0.68 43.96
C GLU A 648 8.09 -0.13 42.63
N ASP A 649 8.24 1.20 42.39
CA ASP A 649 7.94 1.81 41.08
C ASP A 649 8.83 1.20 39.98
N VAL A 650 10.14 1.08 40.23
CA VAL A 650 11.05 0.47 39.24
C VAL A 650 10.73 -1.00 39.02
N LYS A 651 10.40 -1.75 40.09
CA LYS A 651 9.97 -3.15 39.98
C LYS A 651 8.69 -3.28 39.17
N GLY A 652 7.72 -2.35 39.34
CA GLY A 652 6.51 -2.30 38.52
C GLY A 652 6.78 -2.00 37.04
N GLN A 653 7.75 -1.11 36.76
CA GLN A 653 8.19 -0.83 35.39
C GLN A 653 8.88 -2.06 34.77
N LEU A 654 9.76 -2.74 35.52
CA LEU A 654 10.44 -3.95 35.06
C LEU A 654 9.44 -5.07 34.73
N SER A 655 8.44 -5.29 35.61
CA SER A 655 7.37 -6.25 35.34
C SER A 655 6.62 -5.93 34.06
N LYS A 656 6.26 -4.65 33.84
CA LYS A 656 5.57 -4.23 32.59
C LYS A 656 6.42 -4.47 31.35
N ILE A 657 7.73 -4.22 31.42
CA ILE A 657 8.65 -4.51 30.29
C ILE A 657 8.69 -6.01 30.03
N GLN A 658 8.75 -6.85 31.07
CA GLN A 658 8.74 -8.31 30.94
C GLN A 658 7.41 -8.83 30.38
N ASP A 659 6.28 -8.29 30.84
CA ASP A 659 4.95 -8.62 30.31
C ASP A 659 4.81 -8.22 28.83
N ASN A 660 5.29 -7.03 28.46
CA ASN A 660 5.30 -6.59 27.07
C ASN A 660 6.19 -7.50 26.20
N LYS A 661 7.38 -7.84 26.69
CA LYS A 661 8.27 -8.77 26.00
C LYS A 661 7.57 -10.11 25.76
N TYR A 662 7.00 -10.72 26.79
CA TYR A 662 6.30 -12.00 26.71
C TYR A 662 5.12 -11.93 25.71
N ASN A 663 4.32 -10.87 25.76
CA ASN A 663 3.21 -10.67 24.83
C ASN A 663 3.69 -10.56 23.38
N THR A 664 4.83 -9.88 23.15
CA THR A 664 5.42 -9.75 21.82
C THR A 664 6.02 -11.08 21.33
N GLU A 665 6.69 -11.84 22.18
CA GLU A 665 7.23 -13.17 21.85
C GLU A 665 6.13 -14.18 21.50
N THR A 666 5.00 -14.13 22.21
CA THR A 666 3.88 -15.05 22.02
C THR A 666 2.84 -14.53 21.02
N TYR A 667 3.02 -13.35 20.46
CA TYR A 667 2.04 -12.66 19.62
C TYR A 667 1.53 -13.54 18.46
N VAL A 668 2.41 -14.14 17.68
CA VAL A 668 2.05 -14.98 16.54
C VAL A 668 1.25 -16.20 17.00
N GLN A 669 1.71 -16.91 18.05
CA GLN A 669 1.04 -18.09 18.56
C GLN A 669 -0.35 -17.77 19.14
N ASN A 670 -0.46 -16.68 19.90
CA ASN A 670 -1.72 -16.28 20.50
C ASN A 670 -2.76 -15.91 19.45
N ASN A 671 -2.36 -15.18 18.40
CA ASN A 671 -3.25 -14.82 17.30
C ASN A 671 -3.69 -16.06 16.50
N LEU A 672 -2.78 -17.00 16.24
CA LEU A 672 -3.13 -18.27 15.56
C LEU A 672 -4.09 -19.12 16.38
N ASN A 673 -3.86 -19.24 17.68
CA ASN A 673 -4.76 -19.97 18.57
C ASN A 673 -6.15 -19.31 18.57
N ALA A 674 -6.23 -18.00 18.78
CA ALA A 674 -7.49 -17.25 18.79
C ALA A 674 -8.27 -17.40 17.47
N LEU A 675 -7.55 -17.32 16.34
CA LEU A 675 -8.16 -17.52 15.02
C LEU A 675 -8.66 -18.94 14.84
N THR A 676 -7.87 -19.94 15.24
CA THR A 676 -8.24 -21.37 15.17
C THR A 676 -9.44 -21.65 16.06
N ASP A 677 -9.47 -21.12 17.27
CA ASP A 677 -10.60 -21.28 18.20
C ASP A 677 -11.91 -20.74 17.59
N ILE A 678 -11.86 -19.55 16.96
CA ILE A 678 -13.04 -19.01 16.26
C ILE A 678 -13.50 -19.94 15.12
N LEU A 679 -12.58 -20.51 14.35
CA LEU A 679 -12.90 -21.42 13.26
C LEU A 679 -13.47 -22.76 13.74
N VAL A 680 -12.92 -23.32 14.82
CA VAL A 680 -13.39 -24.58 15.46
C VAL A 680 -14.79 -24.38 16.05
N GLU A 681 -14.97 -23.35 16.90
CA GLU A 681 -16.24 -23.05 17.55
C GLU A 681 -17.41 -22.87 16.58
N ASN A 682 -17.12 -22.35 15.38
CA ASN A 682 -18.14 -22.07 14.37
C ASN A 682 -18.23 -23.16 13.28
N GLY A 683 -17.49 -24.28 13.45
CA GLY A 683 -17.58 -25.46 12.58
C GLY A 683 -16.98 -25.29 11.18
N PHE A 684 -16.02 -24.38 10.99
CA PHE A 684 -15.27 -24.25 9.73
C PHE A 684 -14.13 -25.25 9.65
N VAL A 685 -13.60 -25.63 10.79
CA VAL A 685 -12.59 -26.67 10.93
C VAL A 685 -12.99 -27.60 12.09
N CYS A 686 -12.48 -28.83 12.07
CA CYS A 686 -12.67 -29.78 13.14
C CYS A 686 -11.33 -30.33 13.62
N CYS A 687 -11.23 -30.51 14.94
CA CYS A 687 -10.14 -31.18 15.61
C CYS A 687 -10.72 -32.42 16.32
N SER A 688 -10.28 -33.63 15.97
CA SER A 688 -10.73 -34.86 16.66
C SER A 688 -9.98 -35.01 18.00
N SER A 689 -8.78 -34.51 18.13
CA SER A 689 -8.01 -34.44 19.38
C SER A 689 -6.93 -33.31 19.28
N PRO A 690 -6.41 -32.80 20.41
CA PRO A 690 -5.34 -31.79 20.42
C PRO A 690 -4.05 -32.18 19.69
N THR A 691 -3.87 -33.47 19.40
CA THR A 691 -2.68 -34.02 18.75
C THR A 691 -2.89 -34.38 17.28
N GLU A 692 -4.14 -34.32 16.79
CA GLU A 692 -4.45 -34.61 15.40
C GLU A 692 -4.42 -33.35 14.54
N PRO A 693 -4.12 -33.48 13.24
CA PRO A 693 -4.13 -32.35 12.33
C PRO A 693 -5.56 -31.76 12.22
N ILE A 694 -5.64 -30.45 12.21
CA ILE A 694 -6.89 -29.71 12.00
C ILE A 694 -7.39 -30.02 10.58
N LEU A 695 -8.64 -30.44 10.47
CA LEU A 695 -9.28 -30.75 9.20
C LEU A 695 -10.29 -29.65 8.85
N ILE A 696 -10.26 -29.19 7.60
CA ILE A 696 -11.24 -28.25 7.09
C ILE A 696 -12.56 -28.96 6.79
N THR A 697 -13.67 -28.33 7.16
CA THR A 697 -15.02 -28.84 6.88
C THR A 697 -15.51 -28.37 5.51
N GLU A 698 -16.66 -28.94 5.02
CA GLU A 698 -17.29 -28.43 3.79
C GLU A 698 -17.61 -26.92 3.89
N LYS A 699 -18.10 -26.46 5.03
CA LYS A 699 -18.33 -25.04 5.33
C LYS A 699 -17.04 -24.23 5.29
N GLY A 700 -15.93 -24.80 5.78
CA GLY A 700 -14.61 -24.20 5.71
C GLY A 700 -14.13 -24.07 4.27
N HIS A 701 -14.33 -25.07 3.43
CA HIS A 701 -14.01 -25.00 1.99
C HIS A 701 -14.78 -23.89 1.28
N VAL A 702 -16.08 -23.71 1.60
CA VAL A 702 -16.86 -22.58 1.08
C VAL A 702 -16.26 -21.25 1.50
N ALA A 703 -15.97 -21.07 2.79
CA ALA A 703 -15.37 -19.83 3.30
C ALA A 703 -13.98 -19.55 2.70
N ALA A 704 -13.17 -20.56 2.42
CA ALA A 704 -11.85 -20.42 1.79
C ALA A 704 -11.93 -19.84 0.36
N LYS A 705 -13.04 -19.95 -0.36
CA LYS A 705 -13.23 -19.38 -1.69
C LYS A 705 -13.64 -17.90 -1.68
N LEU A 706 -14.12 -17.39 -0.54
CA LEU A 706 -14.66 -16.05 -0.40
C LEU A 706 -13.57 -15.07 0.11
N GLN A 707 -13.17 -14.12 -0.71
CA GLN A 707 -12.14 -13.13 -0.40
C GLN A 707 -12.65 -11.68 -0.45
N GLU A 708 -13.64 -11.45 -1.32
CA GLU A 708 -14.19 -10.12 -1.58
C GLU A 708 -15.30 -9.72 -0.61
N VAL A 709 -15.70 -10.65 0.27
CA VAL A 709 -16.73 -10.52 1.32
C VAL A 709 -16.20 -11.07 2.63
N HIS A 710 -16.94 -10.87 3.73
CA HIS A 710 -16.58 -11.52 5.01
C HIS A 710 -16.78 -13.04 4.91
N PRO A 711 -15.69 -13.85 4.91
CA PRO A 711 -15.78 -15.26 4.49
C PRO A 711 -16.65 -16.09 5.41
N LEU A 712 -16.55 -15.92 6.74
CA LEU A 712 -17.29 -16.71 7.70
C LEU A 712 -18.78 -16.37 7.70
N ALA A 713 -19.12 -15.07 7.74
CA ALA A 713 -20.51 -14.61 7.77
C ALA A 713 -21.24 -14.96 6.47
N MET A 714 -20.58 -14.87 5.32
CA MET A 714 -21.20 -15.21 4.05
C MET A 714 -21.35 -16.73 3.86
N ALA A 715 -20.41 -17.53 4.34
CA ALA A 715 -20.56 -18.99 4.36
C ALA A 715 -21.69 -19.42 5.32
N ASP A 716 -21.81 -18.77 6.49
CA ASP A 716 -22.96 -18.98 7.39
C ASP A 716 -24.28 -18.64 6.73
N LEU A 717 -24.35 -17.48 6.07
CA LEU A 717 -25.55 -17.08 5.33
C LEU A 717 -25.92 -18.12 4.27
N TYR A 718 -24.93 -18.60 3.51
CA TYR A 718 -25.14 -19.63 2.48
C TYR A 718 -25.83 -20.88 3.05
N TYR A 719 -25.34 -21.42 4.17
CA TYR A 719 -25.93 -22.63 4.78
C TYR A 719 -27.24 -22.37 5.55
N LYS A 720 -27.43 -21.17 6.12
CA LYS A 720 -28.65 -20.80 6.87
C LYS A 720 -29.85 -20.46 5.97
N THR A 721 -29.61 -20.16 4.68
CA THR A 721 -30.60 -19.59 3.77
C THR A 721 -30.81 -20.43 2.49
N ASN A 722 -31.01 -21.75 2.63
CA ASN A 722 -31.23 -22.63 1.48
C ASN A 722 -30.18 -22.37 0.35
N GLN A 723 -28.94 -22.19 0.69
CA GLN A 723 -27.82 -21.96 -0.25
C GLN A 723 -28.05 -20.77 -1.21
N LEU A 724 -28.75 -19.73 -0.76
CA LEU A 724 -29.10 -18.52 -1.53
C LEU A 724 -29.96 -18.79 -2.79
N ILE A 725 -30.51 -20.00 -2.97
CA ILE A 725 -31.28 -20.38 -4.17
C ILE A 725 -32.58 -19.56 -4.28
N ASP A 726 -33.12 -19.05 -3.18
CA ASP A 726 -34.39 -18.32 -3.18
C ASP A 726 -34.27 -16.89 -3.75
N LEU A 727 -33.04 -16.37 -3.90
CA LEU A 727 -32.78 -15.08 -4.49
C LEU A 727 -32.63 -15.16 -6.01
N SER A 728 -33.15 -14.17 -6.72
CA SER A 728 -32.90 -13.95 -8.15
C SER A 728 -31.48 -13.43 -8.40
N ALA A 729 -30.99 -13.51 -9.63
CA ALA A 729 -29.68 -12.95 -10.00
C ALA A 729 -29.57 -11.45 -9.69
N ALA A 730 -30.65 -10.66 -9.89
CA ALA A 730 -30.68 -9.24 -9.57
C ALA A 730 -30.62 -8.98 -8.04
N GLU A 731 -31.31 -9.78 -7.24
CA GLU A 731 -31.29 -9.68 -5.77
C GLU A 731 -29.92 -10.09 -5.20
N LEU A 732 -29.28 -11.12 -5.77
CA LEU A 732 -27.89 -11.49 -5.44
C LEU A 732 -26.93 -10.34 -5.76
N ALA A 733 -27.04 -9.73 -6.93
CA ALA A 733 -26.24 -8.55 -7.31
C ALA A 733 -26.46 -7.39 -6.33
N GLY A 734 -27.70 -7.17 -5.92
CA GLY A 734 -28.07 -6.18 -4.89
C GLY A 734 -27.40 -6.48 -3.54
N LEU A 735 -27.44 -7.73 -3.07
CA LEU A 735 -26.79 -8.17 -1.85
C LEU A 735 -25.26 -7.95 -1.92
N PHE A 736 -24.64 -8.35 -3.02
CA PHE A 736 -23.19 -8.22 -3.21
C PHE A 736 -22.75 -6.76 -3.27
N SER A 737 -23.58 -5.86 -3.77
CA SER A 737 -23.28 -4.42 -3.83
C SER A 737 -23.10 -3.78 -2.45
N CYS A 738 -23.69 -4.38 -1.39
CA CYS A 738 -23.57 -3.88 -0.02
C CYS A 738 -22.15 -4.05 0.56
N PHE A 739 -21.32 -4.90 -0.03
CA PHE A 739 -19.91 -5.06 0.35
C PHE A 739 -18.98 -4.03 -0.31
N TYR A 740 -19.50 -3.11 -1.13
CA TYR A 740 -18.73 -2.00 -1.67
C TYR A 740 -18.84 -0.79 -0.72
N PRO A 741 -17.74 -0.37 -0.05
CA PRO A 741 -17.77 0.76 0.86
C PRO A 741 -17.93 2.07 0.07
N LEU A 742 -19.09 2.69 0.16
CA LEU A 742 -19.36 3.97 -0.46
C LEU A 742 -19.22 5.09 0.57
N ASN A 743 -18.44 6.12 0.22
CA ASN A 743 -18.23 7.27 1.10
C ASN A 743 -19.28 8.35 0.77
N VAL A 744 -20.44 8.25 1.40
CA VAL A 744 -21.57 9.19 1.29
C VAL A 744 -21.59 10.08 2.54
N GLN A 745 -22.10 11.31 2.40
CA GLN A 745 -22.27 12.22 3.55
C GLN A 745 -23.27 11.61 4.56
N ASP A 746 -22.96 11.68 5.85
CA ASP A 746 -23.77 11.06 6.91
C ASP A 746 -25.25 11.46 6.88
N GLN A 747 -25.56 12.66 6.39
CA GLN A 747 -26.93 13.19 6.31
C GLN A 747 -27.81 12.47 5.27
N ILE A 748 -27.22 11.85 4.27
CA ILE A 748 -27.91 11.15 3.16
C ILE A 748 -27.59 9.66 3.12
N LYS A 749 -26.73 9.16 4.02
CA LYS A 749 -26.34 7.76 4.12
C LYS A 749 -27.53 6.89 4.55
N VAL A 750 -27.74 5.79 3.87
CA VAL A 750 -28.79 4.82 4.20
C VAL A 750 -28.29 3.92 5.33
N HIS A 751 -28.81 4.14 6.55
CA HIS A 751 -28.42 3.38 7.74
C HIS A 751 -29.20 2.08 7.95
N ASN A 752 -30.41 1.99 7.42
CA ASN A 752 -31.27 0.83 7.63
C ASN A 752 -31.05 -0.21 6.53
N PRO A 753 -30.84 -1.48 6.90
CA PRO A 753 -30.76 -2.56 5.91
C PRO A 753 -32.11 -2.72 5.18
N PRO A 754 -32.09 -3.27 3.97
CA PRO A 754 -33.31 -3.70 3.28
C PRO A 754 -34.13 -4.65 4.16
N SER A 755 -35.46 -4.55 4.10
CA SER A 755 -36.40 -5.35 4.91
C SER A 755 -36.48 -6.82 4.44
N ASN A 756 -35.35 -7.49 4.32
CA ASN A 756 -35.24 -8.87 3.90
C ASN A 756 -34.58 -9.69 5.01
N ALA A 757 -35.08 -10.93 5.24
CA ALA A 757 -34.56 -11.85 6.24
C ALA A 757 -33.07 -12.18 6.04
N PHE A 758 -32.58 -12.22 4.81
CA PHE A 758 -31.17 -12.46 4.47
C PHE A 758 -30.23 -11.39 5.06
N PHE A 759 -30.60 -10.11 4.94
CA PHE A 759 -29.80 -9.02 5.52
C PHE A 759 -29.74 -9.08 7.04
N LYS A 760 -30.86 -9.44 7.69
CA LYS A 760 -30.89 -9.59 9.14
C LYS A 760 -29.94 -10.69 9.58
N THR A 761 -30.03 -11.86 8.96
CA THR A 761 -29.16 -13.02 9.27
C THR A 761 -27.68 -12.63 9.05
N LEU A 762 -27.34 -11.99 7.94
CA LEU A 762 -25.97 -11.55 7.64
C LEU A 762 -25.45 -10.57 8.68
N LEU A 763 -26.26 -9.58 9.10
CA LEU A 763 -25.86 -8.61 10.10
C LEU A 763 -25.66 -9.24 11.47
N ASP A 764 -26.53 -10.15 11.88
CA ASP A 764 -26.39 -10.87 13.14
C ASP A 764 -25.08 -11.67 13.16
N ASP A 765 -24.74 -12.34 12.05
CA ASP A 765 -23.50 -13.09 11.91
C ASP A 765 -22.26 -12.16 11.89
N LEU A 766 -22.28 -11.06 11.14
CA LEU A 766 -21.20 -10.06 11.14
C LEU A 766 -20.94 -9.51 12.55
N GLN A 767 -21.98 -9.11 13.28
CA GLN A 767 -21.85 -8.62 14.64
C GLN A 767 -21.33 -9.69 15.61
N MET A 768 -21.72 -10.94 15.43
CA MET A 768 -21.22 -12.05 16.22
C MET A 768 -19.71 -12.22 16.03
N TYR A 769 -19.23 -12.25 14.77
CA TYR A 769 -17.82 -12.41 14.47
C TYR A 769 -17.00 -11.19 14.91
N GLU A 770 -17.51 -9.99 14.74
CA GLU A 770 -16.86 -8.76 15.22
C GLU A 770 -16.63 -8.80 16.74
N LYS A 771 -17.65 -9.19 17.51
CA LYS A 771 -17.53 -9.35 18.98
C LYS A 771 -16.52 -10.43 19.36
N LYS A 772 -16.48 -11.56 18.66
CA LYS A 772 -15.50 -12.63 18.92
C LYS A 772 -14.07 -12.15 18.63
N GLU A 773 -13.87 -11.45 17.53
CA GLU A 773 -12.57 -10.87 17.16
C GLU A 773 -12.11 -9.84 18.20
N GLN A 774 -12.99 -8.94 18.62
CA GLN A 774 -12.70 -7.97 19.66
C GLN A 774 -12.38 -8.61 21.02
N ALA A 775 -13.12 -9.64 21.42
CA ALA A 775 -12.91 -10.38 22.67
C ALA A 775 -11.56 -11.12 22.69
N SER A 776 -11.07 -11.56 21.54
CA SER A 776 -9.81 -12.27 21.37
C SER A 776 -8.64 -11.34 21.06
N TYR A 777 -8.86 -10.02 21.00
CA TYR A 777 -7.86 -9.00 20.57
C TYR A 777 -7.23 -9.31 19.20
N LEU A 778 -7.94 -10.04 18.35
CA LEU A 778 -7.50 -10.41 17.02
C LEU A 778 -7.80 -9.27 16.03
N ASN A 779 -6.93 -9.05 15.05
CA ASN A 779 -7.16 -8.12 13.94
C ASN A 779 -6.98 -8.86 12.62
N THR A 780 -8.08 -9.36 12.08
CA THR A 780 -8.08 -10.09 10.80
C THR A 780 -8.11 -9.16 9.59
N GLY A 781 -8.50 -7.90 9.78
CA GLY A 781 -8.77 -6.95 8.70
C GLY A 781 -10.06 -7.27 7.94
N ALA A 782 -10.94 -8.11 8.48
CA ALA A 782 -12.23 -8.41 7.87
C ALA A 782 -13.14 -7.18 7.89
N GLN A 783 -14.00 -7.07 6.87
CA GLN A 783 -14.98 -6.00 6.76
C GLN A 783 -16.29 -6.41 7.44
N TYR A 784 -16.71 -5.68 8.46
CA TYR A 784 -17.95 -5.92 9.20
C TYR A 784 -19.08 -4.97 8.83
N GLU A 785 -18.76 -3.81 8.23
CA GLU A 785 -19.76 -2.83 7.85
C GLU A 785 -20.27 -3.07 6.42
N LEU A 786 -21.58 -2.95 6.25
CA LEU A 786 -22.25 -2.97 4.94
C LEU A 786 -22.73 -1.58 4.57
N SER A 787 -22.70 -1.26 3.27
CA SER A 787 -23.22 -0.01 2.71
C SER A 787 -24.47 -0.30 1.89
N TYR A 788 -25.60 0.31 2.23
CA TYR A 788 -26.88 0.06 1.56
C TYR A 788 -27.22 1.10 0.47
N ASP A 789 -26.38 2.13 0.33
CA ASP A 789 -26.67 3.30 -0.52
C ASP A 789 -26.83 2.93 -1.99
N LEU A 790 -26.09 1.93 -2.49
CA LEU A 790 -26.16 1.48 -3.88
C LEU A 790 -27.15 0.33 -4.12
N HIS A 791 -27.57 -0.37 -3.07
CA HIS A 791 -28.45 -1.54 -3.21
C HIS A 791 -29.70 -1.33 -4.08
N PRO A 792 -30.55 -0.27 -3.86
CA PRO A 792 -31.73 -0.07 -4.69
C PRO A 792 -31.40 0.29 -6.13
N PHE A 793 -30.30 0.97 -6.36
CA PHE A 793 -29.85 1.34 -7.70
C PHE A 793 -29.30 0.14 -8.47
N VAL A 794 -28.54 -0.74 -7.82
CA VAL A 794 -28.04 -1.98 -8.45
C VAL A 794 -29.18 -2.90 -8.82
N LEU A 795 -30.21 -3.07 -7.96
CA LEU A 795 -31.42 -3.84 -8.28
C LEU A 795 -32.12 -3.29 -9.52
N ARG A 796 -32.33 -1.97 -9.58
CA ARG A 796 -32.96 -1.32 -10.74
C ARG A 796 -32.09 -1.43 -11.97
N TRP A 797 -30.78 -1.28 -11.83
CA TRP A 797 -29.83 -1.45 -12.93
C TRP A 797 -29.90 -2.86 -13.51
N CYS A 798 -29.88 -3.91 -12.69
CA CYS A 798 -30.00 -5.28 -13.18
C CYS A 798 -31.31 -5.53 -13.94
N ASN A 799 -32.42 -4.92 -13.50
CA ASN A 799 -33.73 -5.06 -14.10
C ASN A 799 -34.00 -4.09 -15.28
N SER A 800 -33.14 -3.10 -15.53
CA SER A 800 -33.33 -2.20 -16.67
C SER A 800 -33.08 -2.89 -18.00
N ILE A 801 -33.89 -2.56 -19.01
CA ILE A 801 -33.84 -3.14 -20.35
C ILE A 801 -33.30 -2.13 -21.36
N THR A 802 -33.60 -0.85 -21.17
CA THR A 802 -33.28 0.21 -22.11
C THR A 802 -32.13 1.09 -21.64
N GLU A 803 -31.42 1.73 -22.58
CA GLU A 803 -30.36 2.69 -22.27
C GLU A 803 -30.87 3.90 -21.51
N GLU A 804 -32.11 4.38 -21.83
CA GLU A 804 -32.75 5.50 -21.16
C GLU A 804 -32.94 5.21 -19.65
N GLU A 805 -33.34 4.00 -19.30
CA GLU A 805 -33.47 3.58 -17.89
C GLU A 805 -32.11 3.61 -17.21
N CYS A 806 -31.04 3.13 -17.87
CA CYS A 806 -29.68 3.20 -17.35
C CYS A 806 -29.21 4.65 -17.14
N LYS A 807 -29.49 5.55 -18.09
CA LYS A 807 -29.17 6.98 -17.99
C LYS A 807 -29.88 7.65 -16.81
N LEU A 808 -31.16 7.32 -16.59
CA LEU A 808 -31.92 7.81 -15.45
C LEU A 808 -31.37 7.36 -14.12
N ILE A 809 -30.99 6.08 -14.01
CA ILE A 809 -30.39 5.54 -12.78
C ILE A 809 -29.06 6.26 -12.47
N ILE A 810 -28.21 6.47 -13.46
CA ILE A 810 -26.93 7.19 -13.28
C ILE A 810 -27.19 8.62 -12.79
N GLN A 811 -28.17 9.31 -13.36
CA GLN A 811 -28.52 10.66 -12.94
C GLN A 811 -29.06 10.71 -11.52
N GLU A 812 -29.95 9.79 -11.16
CA GLU A 812 -30.50 9.70 -9.80
C GLU A 812 -29.44 9.37 -8.76
N ILE A 813 -28.47 8.48 -9.05
CA ILE A 813 -27.33 8.18 -8.15
C ILE A 813 -26.57 9.46 -7.86
N LYS A 814 -26.25 10.23 -8.91
CA LYS A 814 -25.52 11.50 -8.77
C LYS A 814 -26.28 12.51 -7.93
N ASP A 815 -27.58 12.66 -8.18
CA ASP A 815 -28.42 13.66 -7.52
C ASP A 815 -28.72 13.29 -6.05
N ASN A 816 -28.96 12.00 -5.77
CA ASN A 816 -29.36 11.55 -4.45
C ASN A 816 -28.16 11.30 -3.51
N THR A 817 -27.06 10.76 -4.02
CA THR A 817 -25.90 10.36 -3.19
C THR A 817 -24.66 11.22 -3.43
N GLY A 818 -24.65 12.02 -4.50
CA GLY A 818 -23.45 12.75 -4.94
C GLY A 818 -22.32 11.84 -5.43
N THR A 819 -22.62 10.57 -5.70
CA THR A 819 -21.64 9.57 -6.13
C THR A 819 -21.24 9.79 -7.58
N PHE A 820 -19.96 9.69 -7.86
CA PHE A 820 -19.42 9.75 -9.21
C PHE A 820 -19.73 8.46 -9.99
N LEU A 821 -19.95 8.59 -11.30
CA LEU A 821 -20.24 7.45 -12.19
C LEU A 821 -19.17 6.36 -12.09
N GLY A 822 -17.89 6.72 -12.06
CA GLY A 822 -16.80 5.76 -11.94
C GLY A 822 -16.82 4.95 -10.64
N GLU A 823 -17.43 5.45 -9.56
CA GLU A 823 -17.59 4.68 -8.32
C GLU A 823 -18.73 3.68 -8.42
N PHE A 824 -19.83 4.05 -9.05
CA PHE A 824 -20.92 3.13 -9.33
C PHE A 824 -20.46 1.97 -10.22
N ILE A 825 -19.70 2.25 -11.28
CA ILE A 825 -19.13 1.19 -12.14
C ILE A 825 -18.18 0.28 -11.36
N LYS A 826 -17.34 0.82 -10.46
CA LYS A 826 -16.49 -0.02 -9.59
C LYS A 826 -17.31 -0.91 -8.67
N ALA A 827 -18.44 -0.42 -8.15
CA ALA A 827 -19.33 -1.25 -7.35
C ALA A 827 -19.91 -2.41 -8.16
N LEU A 828 -20.32 -2.17 -9.43
CA LEU A 828 -20.75 -3.24 -10.33
C LEU A 828 -19.64 -4.24 -10.64
N LEU A 829 -18.40 -3.78 -10.83
CA LEU A 829 -17.24 -4.66 -11.02
C LEU A 829 -16.94 -5.47 -9.75
N LYS A 830 -17.09 -4.89 -8.55
CA LYS A 830 -16.98 -5.62 -7.28
C LYS A 830 -18.05 -6.71 -7.18
N VAL A 831 -19.28 -6.41 -7.57
CA VAL A 831 -20.37 -7.40 -7.63
C VAL A 831 -19.98 -8.59 -8.53
N ASN A 832 -19.37 -8.32 -9.69
CA ASN A 832 -18.91 -9.38 -10.58
C ASN A 832 -17.73 -10.17 -9.99
N ALA A 833 -16.83 -9.53 -9.24
CA ALA A 833 -15.75 -10.23 -8.55
C ALA A 833 -16.29 -11.19 -7.50
N ILE A 834 -17.28 -10.75 -6.69
CA ILE A 834 -17.96 -11.62 -5.71
C ILE A 834 -18.70 -12.75 -6.43
N ALA A 835 -19.38 -12.48 -7.54
CA ALA A 835 -20.06 -13.50 -8.33
C ALA A 835 -19.08 -14.58 -8.83
N ALA A 836 -17.89 -14.21 -9.30
CA ALA A 836 -16.87 -15.15 -9.71
C ALA A 836 -16.34 -16.02 -8.55
N GLU A 837 -16.31 -15.51 -7.32
CA GLU A 837 -16.01 -16.33 -6.13
C GLU A 837 -17.15 -17.33 -5.83
N PHE A 838 -18.39 -16.89 -5.98
CA PHE A 838 -19.54 -17.78 -5.82
C PHE A 838 -19.65 -18.85 -6.92
N GLU A 839 -19.13 -18.64 -8.12
CA GLU A 839 -18.97 -19.72 -9.11
C GLU A 839 -18.13 -20.85 -8.52
N GLN A 840 -17.01 -20.54 -7.84
CA GLN A 840 -16.15 -21.54 -7.19
C GLN A 840 -16.86 -22.20 -5.99
N VAL A 841 -17.65 -21.44 -5.21
CA VAL A 841 -18.49 -22.01 -4.14
C VAL A 841 -19.48 -23.03 -4.72
N CYS A 842 -20.13 -22.69 -5.84
CA CYS A 842 -21.06 -23.60 -6.51
C CYS A 842 -20.39 -24.87 -7.06
N GLU A 843 -19.14 -24.76 -7.52
CA GLU A 843 -18.34 -25.92 -7.95
C GLU A 843 -18.03 -26.86 -6.78
N VAL A 844 -17.59 -26.29 -5.62
CA VAL A 844 -17.30 -27.07 -4.41
C VAL A 844 -18.56 -27.75 -3.88
N THR A 845 -19.69 -27.02 -3.83
CA THR A 845 -20.95 -27.50 -3.27
C THR A 845 -21.84 -28.21 -4.29
N GLN A 846 -21.44 -28.32 -5.57
CA GLN A 846 -22.18 -28.86 -6.68
C GLN A 846 -23.58 -28.24 -6.87
N ASN A 847 -23.74 -26.95 -6.52
CA ASN A 847 -25.01 -26.24 -6.61
C ASN A 847 -25.22 -25.63 -8.00
N VAL A 848 -25.78 -26.40 -8.93
CA VAL A 848 -26.02 -25.99 -10.33
C VAL A 848 -27.07 -24.88 -10.42
N VAL A 849 -28.08 -24.88 -9.56
CA VAL A 849 -29.18 -23.90 -9.60
C VAL A 849 -28.67 -22.49 -9.25
N LEU A 850 -27.85 -22.40 -8.21
CA LEU A 850 -27.21 -21.11 -7.88
C LEU A 850 -26.21 -20.70 -8.96
N LEU A 851 -25.43 -21.64 -9.51
CA LEU A 851 -24.44 -21.37 -10.55
C LEU A 851 -25.06 -20.69 -11.79
N GLU A 852 -26.26 -21.16 -12.23
CA GLU A 852 -26.97 -20.53 -13.34
C GLU A 852 -27.27 -19.05 -13.05
N LYS A 853 -27.77 -18.74 -11.84
CA LYS A 853 -28.08 -17.38 -11.43
C LYS A 853 -26.81 -16.49 -11.31
N ILE A 854 -25.74 -17.03 -10.76
CA ILE A 854 -24.46 -16.33 -10.62
C ILE A 854 -23.90 -15.98 -12.00
N LYS A 855 -23.94 -16.90 -12.96
CA LYS A 855 -23.49 -16.66 -14.36
C LYS A 855 -24.35 -15.64 -15.13
N GLU A 856 -25.54 -15.36 -14.65
CA GLU A 856 -26.38 -14.31 -15.22
C GLU A 856 -25.98 -12.90 -14.76
N ILE A 857 -25.39 -12.76 -13.54
CA ILE A 857 -25.03 -11.47 -12.94
C ILE A 857 -24.16 -10.62 -13.87
N PRO A 858 -23.08 -11.12 -14.50
CA PRO A 858 -22.29 -10.31 -15.42
C PRO A 858 -23.09 -9.73 -16.60
N LYS A 859 -24.08 -10.46 -17.12
CA LYS A 859 -24.95 -10.00 -18.21
C LYS A 859 -25.89 -8.87 -17.76
N LEU A 860 -26.33 -8.90 -16.51
CA LEU A 860 -27.21 -7.89 -15.91
C LEU A 860 -26.48 -6.63 -15.50
N THR A 861 -25.21 -6.75 -15.10
CA THR A 861 -24.41 -5.64 -14.56
C THR A 861 -23.57 -4.96 -15.62
N LEU A 862 -22.97 -5.72 -16.56
CA LEU A 862 -22.09 -5.21 -17.61
C LEU A 862 -22.91 -4.88 -18.87
N LYS A 863 -23.57 -3.76 -18.86
CA LYS A 863 -24.37 -3.22 -19.97
C LYS A 863 -24.23 -1.71 -20.04
N TYR A 864 -24.62 -1.12 -21.18
CA TYR A 864 -24.42 0.28 -21.44
C TYR A 864 -22.96 0.66 -21.21
N VAL A 865 -22.64 1.72 -20.51
CA VAL A 865 -21.29 2.20 -20.24
C VAL A 865 -20.54 1.41 -19.15
N ALA A 866 -21.20 0.44 -18.50
CA ALA A 866 -20.57 -0.44 -17.53
C ALA A 866 -19.83 -1.57 -18.25
N THR A 867 -18.51 -1.51 -18.27
CA THR A 867 -17.67 -2.50 -18.94
C THR A 867 -16.45 -2.84 -18.08
N ASN A 868 -15.95 -4.05 -18.25
CA ASN A 868 -14.64 -4.50 -17.77
C ASN A 868 -13.53 -4.34 -18.81
N GLN A 869 -13.86 -3.89 -20.03
CA GLN A 869 -12.91 -3.66 -21.11
C GLN A 869 -12.04 -2.42 -20.82
N SER A 870 -10.87 -2.36 -21.42
CA SER A 870 -9.89 -1.28 -21.30
C SER A 870 -9.46 -0.78 -22.67
N LEU A 871 -9.18 0.52 -22.78
CA LEU A 871 -8.60 1.12 -23.98
C LEU A 871 -7.16 0.65 -24.24
N TYR A 872 -6.51 0.09 -23.27
CA TYR A 872 -5.15 -0.46 -23.39
C TYR A 872 -5.12 -1.89 -23.95
N LEU A 873 -6.25 -2.60 -23.88
CA LEU A 873 -6.42 -3.96 -24.41
C LEU A 873 -6.95 -3.92 -25.85
#